data_8e81ec849f382e6941c0a96b38458649
#
_entry.id   8e81ec849f382e6941c0a96b38458649
#
_cell.length_a   1.000
_cell.length_b   1.000
_cell.length_c   1.000
_cell.angle_alpha   90.00
_cell.angle_beta   90.00
_cell.angle_gamma   90.00
#
_symmetry.space_group_name_H-M   'P 1'
#
loop_
_entity.id
_entity.type
_entity.pdbx_description
1 polymer ?
#
loop_
_entity_poly.entity_id
_entity_poly.type
_entity_poly.pdbx_seq_one_letter_code
_entity_poly.pdbx_strand_id
1 'polypeptide(L)'
;MKRHNTILAILIGASLSAASHAELIISEYVEGSSYNKAIELYNSGSQNIDLSTYELKFYFNGNTAPGKTIALSGSLMAGETYVVAHSSSDPALANLAQLLNGGSWFNGDDAITVEMSGTVVDSLGQIGVDPGSYWGTSSLKTQDMSLRRNGSTADANAWDSFDPASGWIGSSVDDFSDVGLFSDGGSQPGGIELGACNDSATFIHTIQGNGNQSSLQNSQVVVEAIVVGDFQSSEQLNGFFIQEESTDYDTDSSTSEGLFVYEGGFEVPLAVGDKVRVAGTVQEFGGKTQLTNITELLVCDSGISVQPQIVSLPVVNNSDWESYEGMLVSFSHELIVTENYNLARYGELVLSGTERLFQPTQLYRPGSQAQQLGEENALNRIIMDDGQTGQNPAQVVYPTGGLSADNTVRSGDKVNSLVGILDEAFAAYRIQPTQAPLFTHTNQRTLEPQLSDLGDLRLASFNVLNYFNGDGQGSGFPTSRGADSLDEFNRQRDKIINAILAMNADIIGIMEMENDGFGADSAIQDLVNGLNTNSGAGVTYSFVNPGLNQIGTDEITVGLIYRNETVEETGQAVTTSAYPFDAKNRQPLVQTFRHLASGEELTISVNHFKSKGSCPTDGSLDEDQGDWQGCWNARRTAAAEYMEQWLATNPTGVADEDIVIMGDLNAYAMEDPVYELEQAGYINIARQLKGSKAYSYVYTGLAGSLDHVMVSSSLANKIIDVTDWHINADEPRALDYNEEFKTPEQVNSFYSSAAYRASDHDPIVVEIDADSQQNQPGQTVVYENLSGARRSWTDFPVAIPDNTDSLQVTLTGGSGDADLYVMFGALPDRSNFDCRSYNNNNEEVCTITNPQTGDWYVSLYGFKDYSNATLTISIQ
;
A
#
# COMPACT_ATOMS: atom_id res chain seq x y z
N MET A 1 -93.89 49.32 -1.92
CA MET A 1 -94.03 50.77 -1.65
C MET A 1 -92.77 51.22 -0.89
N LYS A 2 -92.23 52.30 -1.35
CA LYS A 2 -91.16 53.16 -0.76
C LYS A 2 -89.70 52.62 -0.81
N ARG A 3 -89.03 53.34 -1.67
CA ARG A 3 -87.56 53.51 -1.80
C ARG A 3 -86.94 54.10 -0.54
N HIS A 4 -85.72 53.83 -0.28
CA HIS A 4 -84.78 54.77 0.28
C HIS A 4 -83.33 54.47 -0.14
N ASN A 5 -82.65 55.49 -0.64
CA ASN A 5 -81.25 55.55 -1.02
C ASN A 5 -80.33 55.45 0.17
N THR A 6 -79.19 54.82 -0.02
CA THR A 6 -78.10 54.95 0.90
C THR A 6 -76.80 55.28 0.18
N ILE A 7 -76.16 56.27 0.68
CA ILE A 7 -74.96 57.01 0.20
C ILE A 7 -73.74 56.13 0.35
N LEU A 8 -72.89 56.07 -0.67
CA LEU A 8 -71.59 55.43 -0.70
C LEU A 8 -70.58 56.42 -0.08
N ALA A 9 -70.05 56.09 1.11
CA ALA A 9 -68.89 56.70 1.72
C ALA A 9 -67.60 55.99 1.28
N ILE A 10 -66.74 56.71 0.54
CA ILE A 10 -65.40 56.26 0.17
C ILE A 10 -64.49 56.48 1.41
N LEU A 11 -64.05 55.42 2.08
CA LEU A 11 -62.90 55.49 2.99
C LEU A 11 -61.61 55.34 2.21
N ILE A 12 -60.83 56.44 2.14
CA ILE A 12 -59.45 56.40 1.72
C ILE A 12 -58.64 55.76 2.89
N GLY A 13 -58.30 54.50 2.79
CA GLY A 13 -57.32 53.88 3.67
C GLY A 13 -55.94 54.34 3.29
N ALA A 14 -55.31 55.09 4.16
CA ALA A 14 -53.85 55.33 4.09
C ALA A 14 -53.13 53.99 4.35
N SER A 15 -52.50 53.43 3.34
CA SER A 15 -51.54 52.35 3.51
C SER A 15 -50.35 52.93 4.23
N LEU A 16 -50.17 52.55 5.52
CA LEU A 16 -48.86 52.64 6.15
C LEU A 16 -47.95 51.66 5.39
N SER A 17 -46.98 52.22 4.64
CA SER A 17 -45.85 51.43 4.20
C SER A 17 -45.13 50.98 5.46
N ALA A 18 -45.20 49.66 5.74
CA ALA A 18 -44.23 49.04 6.62
C ALA A 18 -42.85 49.35 6.03
N ALA A 19 -41.96 49.85 6.84
CA ALA A 19 -40.55 50.00 6.50
C ALA A 19 -40.07 48.60 6.05
N SER A 20 -39.65 48.45 4.77
CA SER A 20 -39.04 47.25 4.30
C SER A 20 -37.73 47.10 5.08
N HIS A 21 -37.62 46.05 5.93
CA HIS A 21 -36.36 45.65 6.46
C HIS A 21 -35.46 45.21 5.28
N ALA A 22 -34.16 45.47 5.40
CA ALA A 22 -33.21 44.96 4.42
C ALA A 22 -33.34 43.44 4.36
N GLU A 23 -33.58 42.92 3.15
CA GLU A 23 -33.81 41.48 2.95
C GLU A 23 -32.49 40.73 2.68
N LEU A 24 -31.42 41.42 2.18
CA LEU A 24 -30.11 40.81 1.91
C LEU A 24 -29.06 41.32 2.93
N ILE A 25 -28.44 40.43 3.66
CA ILE A 25 -27.45 40.73 4.68
C ILE A 25 -26.11 40.03 4.39
N ILE A 26 -25.00 40.56 4.94
CA ILE A 26 -23.72 39.88 5.05
C ILE A 26 -23.84 38.88 6.20
N SER A 27 -23.89 37.62 5.90
CA SER A 27 -24.01 36.55 6.90
C SER A 27 -22.65 36.05 7.37
N GLU A 28 -21.65 36.04 6.49
CA GLU A 28 -20.30 35.62 6.84
C GLU A 28 -19.23 36.44 6.12
N TYR A 29 -18.12 36.68 6.84
CA TYR A 29 -16.95 37.37 6.36
C TYR A 29 -15.74 36.48 6.62
N VAL A 30 -15.07 36.01 5.56
CA VAL A 30 -13.87 35.17 5.66
C VAL A 30 -12.64 36.00 5.32
N GLU A 31 -11.79 36.26 6.28
CA GLU A 31 -10.46 36.85 6.13
C GLU A 31 -9.41 35.78 6.52
N GLY A 32 -9.25 34.80 5.66
CA GLY A 32 -8.30 33.70 5.80
C GLY A 32 -6.92 34.03 5.26
N SER A 33 -6.03 33.04 5.28
CA SER A 33 -4.65 33.19 4.83
C SER A 33 -4.57 33.50 3.33
N SER A 34 -3.64 34.38 2.93
CA SER A 34 -3.36 34.72 1.54
C SER A 34 -4.62 35.17 0.77
N TYR A 35 -5.07 34.38 -0.21
CA TYR A 35 -6.25 34.66 -1.04
C TYR A 35 -7.53 33.98 -0.53
N ASN A 36 -7.54 33.38 0.61
CA ASN A 36 -8.72 32.77 1.22
C ASN A 36 -9.65 33.85 1.76
N LYS A 37 -10.35 34.51 0.86
CA LYS A 37 -11.24 35.63 1.16
C LYS A 37 -12.62 35.39 0.57
N ALA A 38 -13.67 35.52 1.38
CA ALA A 38 -15.05 35.41 0.93
C ALA A 38 -16.00 36.34 1.69
N ILE A 39 -17.12 36.67 1.05
CA ILE A 39 -18.30 37.27 1.66
C ILE A 39 -19.48 36.38 1.34
N GLU A 40 -20.17 35.92 2.35
CA GLU A 40 -21.47 35.29 2.22
C GLU A 40 -22.59 36.30 2.43
N LEU A 41 -23.59 36.22 1.58
CA LEU A 41 -24.81 37.03 1.62
C LEU A 41 -25.99 36.08 1.87
N TYR A 42 -26.91 36.50 2.75
CA TYR A 42 -28.09 35.70 3.11
C TYR A 42 -29.38 36.48 2.82
N ASN A 43 -30.35 35.84 2.20
CA ASN A 43 -31.69 36.40 2.00
C ASN A 43 -32.54 36.15 3.25
N SER A 44 -32.57 37.12 4.17
CA SER A 44 -33.36 37.09 5.40
C SER A 44 -34.84 37.40 5.19
N GLY A 45 -35.26 37.76 3.95
CA GLY A 45 -36.65 38.08 3.59
C GLY A 45 -37.46 36.81 3.29
N SER A 46 -38.76 37.03 3.07
CA SER A 46 -39.73 36.00 2.72
C SER A 46 -39.98 35.84 1.20
N GLN A 47 -39.23 36.58 0.36
CA GLN A 47 -39.38 36.59 -1.08
C GLN A 47 -38.02 36.41 -1.76
N ASN A 48 -38.03 35.87 -2.96
CA ASN A 48 -36.82 35.78 -3.79
C ASN A 48 -36.28 37.15 -4.17
N ILE A 49 -34.95 37.30 -4.08
CA ILE A 49 -34.23 38.53 -4.41
C ILE A 49 -33.61 38.41 -5.82
N ASP A 50 -33.79 39.44 -6.64
CA ASP A 50 -33.04 39.62 -7.90
C ASP A 50 -31.68 40.28 -7.57
N LEU A 51 -30.63 39.51 -7.55
CA LEU A 51 -29.28 39.95 -7.19
C LEU A 51 -28.71 40.96 -8.24
N SER A 52 -29.26 41.04 -9.45
CA SER A 52 -28.78 41.97 -10.49
C SER A 52 -28.93 43.44 -10.11
N THR A 53 -29.71 43.75 -9.07
CA THR A 53 -29.89 45.10 -8.52
C THR A 53 -28.93 45.41 -7.37
N TYR A 54 -28.09 44.47 -6.97
CA TYR A 54 -27.18 44.58 -5.84
C TYR A 54 -25.71 44.59 -6.25
N GLU A 55 -24.91 45.34 -5.49
CA GLU A 55 -23.47 45.43 -5.59
C GLU A 55 -22.81 45.22 -4.22
N LEU A 56 -21.68 44.49 -4.20
CA LEU A 56 -20.79 44.36 -3.06
C LEU A 56 -19.61 45.33 -3.26
N LYS A 57 -19.34 46.22 -2.28
CA LYS A 57 -18.29 47.23 -2.39
C LYS A 57 -17.30 47.14 -1.24
N PHE A 58 -16.01 47.31 -1.58
CA PHE A 58 -14.91 47.32 -0.64
C PHE A 58 -14.26 48.70 -0.56
N TYR A 59 -14.14 49.25 0.65
CA TYR A 59 -13.58 50.58 0.94
C TYR A 59 -12.24 50.39 1.68
N PHE A 60 -11.14 50.49 0.93
CA PHE A 60 -9.81 50.16 1.45
C PHE A 60 -9.22 51.27 2.31
N ASN A 61 -8.62 50.92 3.49
CA ASN A 61 -7.78 51.74 4.33
C ASN A 61 -8.47 53.11 4.66
N GLY A 62 -9.69 53.09 5.14
CA GLY A 62 -10.43 54.28 5.55
C GLY A 62 -10.85 55.23 4.43
N ASN A 63 -10.81 54.83 3.19
CA ASN A 63 -11.30 55.60 2.06
C ASN A 63 -12.85 55.78 2.11
N THR A 64 -13.34 56.90 1.62
CA THR A 64 -14.78 57.20 1.50
C THR A 64 -15.36 56.87 0.13
N ALA A 65 -14.52 56.44 -0.81
CA ALA A 65 -14.93 55.96 -2.14
C ALA A 65 -14.52 54.47 -2.26
N PRO A 66 -15.35 53.61 -2.85
CA PRO A 66 -15.01 52.18 -2.96
C PRO A 66 -13.80 51.99 -3.89
N GLY A 67 -12.85 51.21 -3.44
CA GLY A 67 -11.71 50.76 -4.26
C GLY A 67 -12.03 49.58 -5.13
N LYS A 68 -13.12 48.87 -4.80
CA LYS A 68 -13.62 47.73 -5.60
C LYS A 68 -15.15 47.69 -5.53
N THR A 69 -15.77 47.35 -6.67
CA THR A 69 -17.21 47.07 -6.78
C THR A 69 -17.39 45.75 -7.52
N ILE A 70 -18.20 44.84 -6.95
CA ILE A 70 -18.57 43.57 -7.56
C ILE A 70 -20.08 43.58 -7.77
N ALA A 71 -20.51 43.59 -9.04
CA ALA A 71 -21.92 43.46 -9.40
C ALA A 71 -22.36 41.99 -9.16
N LEU A 72 -23.48 41.80 -8.49
CA LEU A 72 -24.05 40.48 -8.27
C LEU A 72 -24.99 40.09 -9.42
N SER A 73 -25.36 38.83 -9.51
CA SER A 73 -26.24 38.34 -10.56
C SER A 73 -26.96 37.06 -10.15
N GLY A 74 -28.11 36.82 -10.73
CA GLY A 74 -28.95 35.67 -10.44
C GLY A 74 -30.12 35.98 -9.53
N SER A 75 -30.83 34.99 -9.07
CA SER A 75 -31.91 35.06 -8.10
C SER A 75 -31.55 34.26 -6.85
N LEU A 76 -31.76 34.84 -5.68
CA LEU A 76 -31.52 34.19 -4.40
C LEU A 76 -32.88 33.96 -3.70
N MET A 77 -33.21 32.71 -3.45
CA MET A 77 -34.48 32.35 -2.77
C MET A 77 -34.47 32.81 -1.32
N ALA A 78 -35.65 32.95 -0.73
CA ALA A 78 -35.81 33.24 0.69
C ALA A 78 -35.12 32.17 1.52
N GLY A 79 -34.26 32.54 2.48
CA GLY A 79 -33.53 31.61 3.34
C GLY A 79 -32.26 31.00 2.71
N GLU A 80 -31.90 31.39 1.50
CA GLU A 80 -30.65 30.87 0.87
C GLU A 80 -29.49 31.85 1.04
N THR A 81 -28.26 31.30 0.87
CA THR A 81 -26.99 32.02 0.88
C THR A 81 -26.42 32.21 -0.52
N TYR A 82 -25.58 33.21 -0.72
CA TYR A 82 -24.83 33.50 -1.95
C TYR A 82 -23.39 33.87 -1.58
N VAL A 83 -22.44 33.04 -1.94
CA VAL A 83 -21.02 33.21 -1.58
C VAL A 83 -20.26 33.86 -2.75
N VAL A 84 -19.57 34.95 -2.45
CA VAL A 84 -18.60 35.59 -3.35
C VAL A 84 -17.20 35.33 -2.80
N ALA A 85 -16.32 34.65 -3.52
CA ALA A 85 -14.97 34.35 -3.09
C ALA A 85 -13.89 34.86 -4.04
N HIS A 86 -12.66 34.99 -3.54
CA HIS A 86 -11.52 35.36 -4.36
C HIS A 86 -11.22 34.24 -5.36
N SER A 87 -10.97 34.57 -6.63
CA SER A 87 -10.73 33.56 -7.69
C SER A 87 -9.44 32.74 -7.55
N SER A 88 -8.58 33.04 -6.59
CA SER A 88 -7.36 32.32 -6.24
C SER A 88 -7.43 31.76 -4.82
N SER A 89 -8.62 31.65 -4.22
CA SER A 89 -8.79 31.00 -2.91
C SER A 89 -8.53 29.51 -3.00
N ASP A 90 -8.36 28.88 -1.86
CA ASP A 90 -8.29 27.41 -1.74
C ASP A 90 -9.47 26.75 -2.47
N PRO A 91 -9.26 25.61 -3.13
CA PRO A 91 -10.35 24.87 -3.77
C PRO A 91 -11.53 24.57 -2.85
N ALA A 92 -11.30 24.31 -1.56
CA ALA A 92 -12.36 24.09 -0.59
C ALA A 92 -13.32 25.30 -0.48
N LEU A 93 -12.78 26.53 -0.44
CA LEU A 93 -13.57 27.75 -0.41
C LEU A 93 -14.12 28.11 -1.81
N ALA A 94 -13.31 27.96 -2.84
CA ALA A 94 -13.72 28.28 -4.22
C ALA A 94 -14.92 27.45 -4.70
N ASN A 95 -15.02 26.18 -4.29
CA ASN A 95 -16.12 25.28 -4.65
C ASN A 95 -17.45 25.66 -3.97
N LEU A 96 -17.42 26.39 -2.87
CA LEU A 96 -18.62 26.88 -2.18
C LEU A 96 -19.18 28.17 -2.81
N ALA A 97 -18.40 28.87 -3.65
CA ALA A 97 -18.75 30.16 -4.18
C ALA A 97 -19.61 30.10 -5.45
N GLN A 98 -20.74 30.85 -5.47
CA GLN A 98 -21.54 31.07 -6.65
C GLN A 98 -20.90 32.13 -7.56
N LEU A 99 -20.02 32.99 -7.02
CA LEU A 99 -19.29 34.00 -7.80
C LEU A 99 -17.81 34.06 -7.40
N LEU A 100 -16.91 33.79 -8.34
CA LEU A 100 -15.48 34.00 -8.18
C LEU A 100 -15.03 35.32 -8.79
N ASN A 101 -14.30 36.14 -8.01
CA ASN A 101 -13.84 37.46 -8.44
C ASN A 101 -12.38 37.70 -8.04
N GLY A 102 -11.52 38.09 -8.99
CA GLY A 102 -10.09 38.33 -8.78
C GLY A 102 -9.75 39.77 -8.41
N GLY A 103 -8.46 40.08 -8.32
CA GLY A 103 -7.93 41.40 -8.01
C GLY A 103 -7.78 41.68 -6.51
N SER A 104 -7.76 42.96 -6.10
CA SER A 104 -7.58 43.32 -4.68
C SER A 104 -8.82 42.99 -3.86
N TRP A 105 -8.62 42.46 -2.67
CA TRP A 105 -9.63 42.15 -1.66
C TRP A 105 -9.22 42.76 -0.33
N PHE A 106 -10.10 42.72 0.64
CA PHE A 106 -9.90 43.22 2.00
C PHE A 106 -8.83 42.45 2.78
N ASN A 107 -8.29 43.05 3.84
CA ASN A 107 -7.22 42.48 4.69
C ASN A 107 -7.43 42.69 6.18
N GLY A 108 -8.68 42.92 6.61
CA GLY A 108 -9.03 43.04 8.03
C GLY A 108 -9.33 44.46 8.48
N ASP A 109 -8.84 45.52 7.81
CA ASP A 109 -9.02 46.92 8.17
C ASP A 109 -9.97 47.67 7.20
N ASP A 110 -10.59 46.97 6.28
CA ASP A 110 -11.39 47.52 5.20
C ASP A 110 -12.90 47.42 5.46
N ALA A 111 -13.66 48.46 5.13
CA ALA A 111 -15.11 48.44 5.25
C ALA A 111 -15.75 47.80 4.00
N ILE A 112 -16.85 47.08 4.20
CA ILE A 112 -17.60 46.37 3.17
C ILE A 112 -19.07 46.77 3.23
N THR A 113 -19.70 47.02 2.07
CA THR A 113 -21.14 47.26 1.97
C THR A 113 -21.80 46.37 0.96
N VAL A 114 -23.05 46.01 1.23
CA VAL A 114 -24.01 45.51 0.22
C VAL A 114 -24.94 46.68 -0.09
N GLU A 115 -25.03 47.01 -1.38
CA GLU A 115 -25.86 48.13 -1.83
C GLU A 115 -26.91 47.66 -2.85
N MET A 116 -28.16 48.14 -2.70
CA MET A 116 -29.24 47.99 -3.68
C MET A 116 -29.45 49.28 -4.38
N SER A 117 -29.16 49.35 -5.69
CA SER A 117 -29.32 50.56 -6.53
C SER A 117 -28.67 51.80 -5.92
N GLY A 118 -27.49 51.63 -5.27
CA GLY A 118 -26.72 52.72 -4.67
C GLY A 118 -27.11 53.08 -3.23
N THR A 119 -28.02 52.34 -2.59
CA THR A 119 -28.39 52.50 -1.18
C THR A 119 -27.81 51.32 -0.38
N VAL A 120 -27.04 51.61 0.66
CA VAL A 120 -26.52 50.60 1.60
C VAL A 120 -27.70 49.86 2.25
N VAL A 121 -27.69 48.53 2.16
CA VAL A 121 -28.67 47.65 2.81
C VAL A 121 -28.06 46.90 3.98
N ASP A 122 -26.75 46.62 3.91
CA ASP A 122 -25.98 46.04 5.03
C ASP A 122 -24.50 46.38 4.91
N SER A 123 -23.77 46.36 6.05
CA SER A 123 -22.35 46.69 6.11
C SER A 123 -21.59 45.93 7.18
N LEU A 124 -20.25 45.88 6.97
CA LEU A 124 -19.24 45.42 7.92
C LEU A 124 -18.09 46.42 7.88
N GLY A 125 -17.64 46.88 9.07
CA GLY A 125 -16.65 47.95 9.15
C GLY A 125 -17.27 49.36 9.02
N GLN A 126 -16.44 50.40 9.15
CA GLN A 126 -16.88 51.80 9.09
C GLN A 126 -16.21 52.55 7.94
N ILE A 127 -17.01 53.11 7.01
CA ILE A 127 -16.49 53.89 5.89
C ILE A 127 -15.81 55.16 6.43
N GLY A 128 -14.65 55.51 5.89
CA GLY A 128 -13.92 56.75 6.24
C GLY A 128 -13.10 56.61 7.50
N VAL A 129 -13.01 55.45 8.11
CA VAL A 129 -12.19 55.13 9.29
C VAL A 129 -11.21 53.99 8.94
N ASP A 130 -9.94 54.17 9.26
CA ASP A 130 -8.90 53.17 9.19
C ASP A 130 -8.61 52.72 10.64
N PRO A 131 -8.95 51.45 11.04
CA PRO A 131 -8.71 50.97 12.41
C PRO A 131 -7.25 50.57 12.63
N GLY A 132 -6.42 50.63 11.60
CA GLY A 132 -5.01 50.20 11.61
C GLY A 132 -4.82 48.81 11.04
N SER A 133 -5.05 47.72 11.77
CA SER A 133 -4.94 46.37 11.26
C SER A 133 -6.29 45.62 11.25
N TYR A 134 -7.16 45.95 12.19
CA TYR A 134 -8.48 45.28 12.31
C TYR A 134 -9.45 46.06 13.22
N TRP A 135 -10.73 45.83 13.09
CA TRP A 135 -11.74 46.13 14.12
C TRP A 135 -11.83 45.00 15.15
N GLY A 136 -12.15 45.35 16.38
CA GLY A 136 -12.35 44.39 17.45
C GLY A 136 -11.19 44.24 18.42
N THR A 137 -11.06 43.07 19.04
CA THR A 137 -10.05 42.71 20.03
C THR A 137 -9.17 41.57 19.53
N SER A 138 -8.11 41.19 20.27
CA SER A 138 -7.24 40.08 19.90
C SER A 138 -7.96 38.72 19.83
N SER A 139 -9.10 38.58 20.53
CA SER A 139 -9.88 37.35 20.55
C SER A 139 -11.06 37.32 19.57
N LEU A 140 -11.49 38.50 19.07
CA LEU A 140 -12.54 38.61 18.05
C LEU A 140 -12.23 39.84 17.20
N LYS A 141 -11.76 39.62 15.99
CA LYS A 141 -11.24 40.65 15.09
C LYS A 141 -11.54 40.33 13.63
N THR A 142 -11.47 41.33 12.78
CA THR A 142 -11.67 41.18 11.33
C THR A 142 -10.44 40.69 10.57
N GLN A 143 -9.27 40.57 11.17
CA GLN A 143 -8.04 40.10 10.53
C GLN A 143 -7.71 38.65 10.92
N ASP A 144 -7.31 37.83 9.94
CA ASP A 144 -6.91 36.42 10.16
C ASP A 144 -7.98 35.63 10.95
N MET A 145 -9.27 35.79 10.56
CA MET A 145 -10.40 35.16 11.24
C MET A 145 -11.60 35.10 10.30
N SER A 146 -12.42 34.06 10.43
CA SER A 146 -13.76 34.05 9.84
C SER A 146 -14.77 34.60 10.85
N LEU A 147 -15.66 35.51 10.41
CA LEU A 147 -16.69 36.11 11.23
C LEU A 147 -18.06 35.72 10.69
N ARG A 148 -18.86 35.06 11.53
CA ARG A 148 -20.25 34.71 11.27
C ARG A 148 -21.17 35.63 12.01
N ARG A 149 -22.21 36.14 11.32
CA ARG A 149 -23.19 37.04 11.94
C ARG A 149 -24.08 36.25 12.92
N ASN A 150 -24.30 36.83 14.09
CA ASN A 150 -25.22 36.30 15.08
C ASN A 150 -26.58 36.98 14.95
N GLY A 151 -27.52 36.34 14.19
CA GLY A 151 -28.84 36.85 13.88
C GLY A 151 -28.93 37.54 12.51
N SER A 152 -30.15 37.88 12.08
CA SER A 152 -30.48 38.41 10.74
C SER A 152 -30.66 39.90 10.68
N THR A 153 -30.17 40.67 11.66
CA THR A 153 -30.32 42.14 11.71
C THR A 153 -29.25 42.81 10.84
N ALA A 154 -29.69 43.51 9.78
CA ALA A 154 -28.83 44.30 8.90
C ALA A 154 -28.32 45.58 9.57
N ASP A 155 -27.10 45.99 9.20
CA ASP A 155 -26.54 47.30 9.51
C ASP A 155 -26.51 48.18 8.24
N ALA A 156 -27.54 48.94 8.01
CA ALA A 156 -27.65 49.82 6.84
C ALA A 156 -26.91 51.17 7.01
N ASN A 157 -26.18 51.39 8.12
CA ASN A 157 -25.45 52.62 8.36
C ASN A 157 -23.92 52.38 8.37
N ALA A 158 -23.31 52.27 7.27
CA ALA A 158 -21.88 52.03 7.09
C ALA A 158 -20.97 53.19 7.61
N TRP A 159 -21.52 54.26 8.22
CA TRP A 159 -20.78 55.43 8.70
C TRP A 159 -20.68 55.53 10.22
N ASP A 160 -21.38 54.69 10.98
CA ASP A 160 -21.27 54.68 12.43
C ASP A 160 -20.17 53.70 12.89
N SER A 161 -19.94 53.60 14.19
CA SER A 161 -18.83 52.81 14.73
C SER A 161 -19.12 51.30 14.67
N PHE A 162 -18.22 50.56 14.06
CA PHE A 162 -18.29 49.10 13.99
C PHE A 162 -17.47 48.41 15.09
N ASP A 163 -18.06 47.42 15.75
CA ASP A 163 -17.40 46.51 16.69
C ASP A 163 -17.91 45.10 16.46
N PRO A 164 -17.06 44.14 16.05
CA PRO A 164 -17.51 42.76 15.79
C PRO A 164 -18.10 42.05 17.02
N ALA A 165 -17.77 42.50 18.23
CA ALA A 165 -18.39 41.96 19.46
C ALA A 165 -19.90 42.23 19.50
N SER A 166 -20.40 43.18 18.69
CA SER A 166 -21.81 43.47 18.55
C SER A 166 -22.42 42.77 17.35
N GLY A 167 -22.70 41.48 17.48
CA GLY A 167 -23.44 40.72 16.45
C GLY A 167 -22.62 39.80 15.57
N TRP A 168 -21.38 39.44 15.92
CA TRP A 168 -20.56 38.49 15.20
C TRP A 168 -19.92 37.46 16.15
N ILE A 169 -19.73 36.24 15.62
CA ILE A 169 -19.00 35.15 16.27
C ILE A 169 -17.77 34.86 15.40
N GLY A 170 -16.59 34.73 16.01
CA GLY A 170 -15.35 34.45 15.30
C GLY A 170 -14.97 32.98 15.37
N SER A 171 -14.41 32.48 14.28
CA SER A 171 -13.77 31.14 14.17
C SER A 171 -12.31 31.29 13.74
N SER A 172 -11.59 30.18 13.65
CA SER A 172 -10.17 30.18 13.29
C SER A 172 -9.90 30.67 11.85
N VAL A 173 -8.66 31.06 11.58
CA VAL A 173 -8.21 31.37 10.22
C VAL A 173 -8.40 30.15 9.32
N ASP A 174 -8.88 30.38 8.08
CA ASP A 174 -9.18 29.34 7.09
C ASP A 174 -10.27 28.32 7.51
N ASP A 175 -11.11 28.67 8.45
CA ASP A 175 -12.32 27.92 8.77
C ASP A 175 -13.43 28.30 7.77
N PHE A 176 -13.81 27.38 6.91
CA PHE A 176 -14.85 27.51 5.88
C PHE A 176 -16.06 26.62 6.17
N SER A 177 -16.12 26.01 7.35
CA SER A 177 -17.12 24.99 7.69
C SER A 177 -18.56 25.51 7.67
N ASP A 178 -18.75 26.81 7.93
CA ASP A 178 -20.06 27.46 7.95
C ASP A 178 -20.43 28.17 6.65
N VAL A 179 -19.49 28.31 5.70
CA VAL A 179 -19.72 29.02 4.43
C VAL A 179 -20.76 28.28 3.59
N GLY A 180 -21.85 28.94 3.26
CA GLY A 180 -22.99 28.35 2.57
C GLY A 180 -24.14 27.89 3.50
N LEU A 181 -23.98 28.01 4.84
CA LEU A 181 -24.85 27.36 5.83
C LEU A 181 -25.48 28.31 6.84
N PHE A 182 -25.53 29.62 6.59
CA PHE A 182 -26.03 30.60 7.56
C PHE A 182 -27.47 30.33 8.04
N SER A 183 -27.67 30.36 9.38
CA SER A 183 -28.99 30.41 10.02
C SER A 183 -29.07 31.54 11.04
N ASP A 184 -30.18 32.27 11.14
CA ASP A 184 -30.33 33.56 11.88
C ASP A 184 -30.52 33.44 13.39
N GLY A 185 -30.21 32.30 14.04
CA GLY A 185 -30.36 32.11 15.50
C GLY A 185 -31.79 32.20 16.04
N GLY A 186 -32.76 32.49 15.22
CA GLY A 186 -34.17 32.36 15.49
C GLY A 186 -34.69 31.08 14.86
N SER A 187 -35.37 30.24 15.57
CA SER A 187 -35.96 28.97 15.19
C SER A 187 -35.94 28.73 13.68
N GLN A 188 -35.11 27.84 13.18
CA GLN A 188 -35.08 27.46 11.74
C GLN A 188 -36.51 27.27 11.25
N PRO A 189 -36.91 27.84 10.09
CA PRO A 189 -38.08 27.37 9.41
C PRO A 189 -37.77 25.99 8.85
N GLY A 190 -38.04 24.96 9.63
CA GLY A 190 -37.93 23.58 9.22
C GLY A 190 -36.67 22.83 9.66
N GLY A 191 -36.01 23.20 10.77
CA GLY A 191 -35.13 22.28 11.49
C GLY A 191 -35.93 21.02 11.84
N ILE A 192 -35.47 19.85 11.37
CA ILE A 192 -36.10 18.59 11.79
C ILE A 192 -36.12 18.55 13.32
N GLU A 193 -37.28 18.51 13.96
CA GLU A 193 -37.39 18.27 15.40
C GLU A 193 -36.89 16.86 15.68
N LEU A 194 -35.94 16.71 16.63
CA LEU A 194 -35.44 15.41 17.02
C LEU A 194 -36.57 14.47 17.41
N GLY A 195 -37.61 14.98 18.09
CA GLY A 195 -38.71 14.17 18.63
C GLY A 195 -38.26 13.35 19.86
N ALA A 196 -39.15 12.48 20.32
CA ALA A 196 -38.89 11.56 21.43
C ALA A 196 -38.39 10.21 20.91
N CYS A 197 -37.75 9.45 21.78
CA CYS A 197 -37.36 8.07 21.48
C CYS A 197 -38.56 7.24 20.99
N ASN A 198 -38.36 6.45 19.97
CA ASN A 198 -39.35 5.65 19.24
C ASN A 198 -40.39 6.45 18.40
N ASP A 199 -40.24 7.75 18.27
CA ASP A 199 -40.93 8.50 17.22
C ASP A 199 -40.40 8.11 15.81
N SER A 200 -41.17 8.41 14.76
CA SER A 200 -40.76 8.08 13.39
C SER A 200 -39.39 8.71 13.09
N ALA A 201 -38.48 7.94 12.52
CA ALA A 201 -37.14 8.32 12.09
C ALA A 201 -36.94 7.88 10.63
N THR A 202 -35.89 8.38 10.01
CA THR A 202 -35.45 7.92 8.69
C THR A 202 -34.58 6.68 8.87
N PHE A 203 -34.96 5.58 8.23
CA PHE A 203 -34.15 4.36 8.29
C PHE A 203 -32.82 4.54 7.54
N ILE A 204 -31.75 3.90 8.05
CA ILE A 204 -30.40 3.98 7.48
C ILE A 204 -30.37 3.45 6.06
N HIS A 205 -31.01 2.32 5.74
CA HIS A 205 -31.07 1.81 4.37
C HIS A 205 -31.72 2.77 3.36
N THR A 206 -32.63 3.65 3.83
CA THR A 206 -33.18 4.73 2.98
C THR A 206 -32.18 5.84 2.74
N ILE A 207 -31.29 6.10 3.71
CA ILE A 207 -30.20 7.09 3.59
C ILE A 207 -29.12 6.53 2.67
N GLN A 208 -28.67 5.33 2.91
CA GLN A 208 -27.63 4.64 2.13
C GLN A 208 -28.06 4.43 0.67
N GLY A 209 -29.26 3.91 0.47
CA GLY A 209 -29.70 3.48 -0.85
C GLY A 209 -28.93 2.24 -1.33
N ASN A 210 -28.93 2.00 -2.65
CA ASN A 210 -28.29 0.83 -3.27
C ASN A 210 -27.14 1.18 -4.22
N GLY A 211 -26.50 2.31 -4.01
CA GLY A 211 -25.38 2.81 -4.84
C GLY A 211 -24.46 3.67 -4.01
N ASN A 212 -23.30 3.98 -4.55
CA ASN A 212 -22.19 4.67 -3.90
C ASN A 212 -22.48 6.14 -3.50
N GLN A 213 -23.72 6.59 -3.53
CA GLN A 213 -24.11 7.93 -3.11
C GLN A 213 -25.56 7.95 -2.66
N SER A 214 -25.80 8.60 -1.54
CA SER A 214 -27.14 8.79 -0.99
C SER A 214 -27.99 9.72 -1.87
N SER A 215 -29.23 9.31 -2.14
CA SER A 215 -30.23 10.17 -2.77
C SER A 215 -30.71 11.30 -1.83
N LEU A 216 -30.40 11.22 -0.54
CA LEU A 216 -30.71 12.20 0.49
C LEU A 216 -29.54 13.14 0.79
N GLN A 217 -28.50 13.16 -0.03
CA GLN A 217 -27.35 14.05 0.15
C GLN A 217 -27.81 15.51 0.35
N ASN A 218 -27.23 16.18 1.35
CA ASN A 218 -27.58 17.53 1.83
C ASN A 218 -28.98 17.66 2.45
N SER A 219 -29.68 16.57 2.70
CA SER A 219 -30.96 16.57 3.42
C SER A 219 -30.74 16.44 4.92
N GLN A 220 -31.54 17.14 5.72
CA GLN A 220 -31.60 16.92 7.15
C GLN A 220 -32.48 15.71 7.45
N VAL A 221 -32.01 14.83 8.30
CA VAL A 221 -32.71 13.61 8.73
C VAL A 221 -32.59 13.41 10.25
N VAL A 222 -33.54 12.67 10.80
CA VAL A 222 -33.45 12.08 12.16
C VAL A 222 -33.29 10.57 11.97
N VAL A 223 -32.26 10.00 12.59
CA VAL A 223 -32.03 8.56 12.64
C VAL A 223 -32.12 8.08 14.07
N GLU A 224 -32.64 6.88 14.29
CA GLU A 224 -32.64 6.23 15.61
C GLU A 224 -32.12 4.81 15.47
N ALA A 225 -30.90 4.56 15.96
CA ALA A 225 -30.17 3.31 15.76
C ALA A 225 -29.21 3.03 16.92
N ILE A 226 -28.54 1.88 16.90
CA ILE A 226 -27.62 1.42 17.95
C ILE A 226 -26.17 1.76 17.60
N VAL A 227 -25.42 2.33 18.55
CA VAL A 227 -23.96 2.53 18.42
C VAL A 227 -23.25 1.18 18.35
N VAL A 228 -22.59 0.89 17.25
CA VAL A 228 -21.86 -0.35 17.00
C VAL A 228 -20.34 -0.16 17.00
N GLY A 229 -19.85 1.07 16.85
CA GLY A 229 -18.45 1.44 16.94
C GLY A 229 -18.28 2.84 17.49
N ASP A 230 -17.42 3.01 18.50
CA ASP A 230 -17.10 4.28 19.12
C ASP A 230 -15.68 4.67 18.77
N PHE A 231 -15.53 5.76 18.00
CA PHE A 231 -14.27 6.34 17.53
C PHE A 231 -14.28 7.87 17.71
N GLN A 232 -14.88 8.35 18.82
CA GLN A 232 -15.12 9.77 19.09
C GLN A 232 -13.86 10.59 19.41
N SER A 233 -12.75 9.93 19.75
CA SER A 233 -11.50 10.64 20.07
C SER A 233 -11.00 11.49 18.89
N SER A 234 -10.44 12.67 19.17
CA SER A 234 -9.77 13.52 18.17
C SER A 234 -8.55 12.87 17.51
N GLU A 235 -7.99 11.82 18.09
CA GLU A 235 -6.93 11.01 17.52
C GLU A 235 -7.49 9.86 16.65
N GLN A 236 -8.81 9.64 16.70
CA GLN A 236 -9.56 8.68 15.92
C GLN A 236 -10.41 9.36 14.84
N LEU A 237 -11.57 8.81 14.51
CA LEU A 237 -12.40 9.30 13.40
C LEU A 237 -13.27 10.52 13.73
N ASN A 238 -13.24 11.05 14.97
CA ASN A 238 -14.11 12.12 15.46
C ASN A 238 -15.60 11.81 15.30
N GLY A 239 -16.00 10.59 15.58
CA GLY A 239 -17.38 10.16 15.41
C GLY A 239 -17.60 8.71 15.83
N PHE A 240 -18.76 8.21 15.50
CA PHE A 240 -19.20 6.86 15.86
C PHE A 240 -20.05 6.24 14.74
N PHE A 241 -20.13 4.93 14.73
CA PHE A 241 -20.98 4.19 13.79
C PHE A 241 -22.25 3.71 14.48
N ILE A 242 -23.38 3.88 13.80
CA ILE A 242 -24.69 3.39 14.22
C ILE A 242 -25.23 2.37 13.22
N GLN A 243 -26.03 1.44 13.71
CA GLN A 243 -26.65 0.40 12.88
C GLN A 243 -28.07 0.15 13.37
N GLU A 244 -29.00 -0.08 12.42
CA GLU A 244 -30.39 -0.41 12.73
C GLU A 244 -30.51 -1.69 13.55
N GLU A 245 -31.60 -1.81 14.31
CA GLU A 245 -31.98 -3.09 14.86
C GLU A 245 -32.43 -4.06 13.77
N SER A 246 -32.15 -5.34 13.93
CA SER A 246 -32.47 -6.36 12.92
C SER A 246 -33.98 -6.47 12.58
N THR A 247 -34.84 -5.88 13.38
CA THR A 247 -36.31 -5.79 13.14
C THR A 247 -36.65 -4.68 12.16
N ASP A 248 -35.74 -3.73 11.97
CA ASP A 248 -35.90 -2.53 11.16
C ASP A 248 -35.17 -2.63 9.82
N TYR A 249 -34.45 -3.73 9.61
CA TYR A 249 -33.79 -4.05 8.33
C TYR A 249 -34.84 -4.19 7.23
N ASP A 250 -34.54 -3.67 6.06
CA ASP A 250 -35.36 -3.93 4.88
C ASP A 250 -35.09 -5.35 4.31
N THR A 251 -35.68 -5.66 3.17
CA THR A 251 -35.48 -6.95 2.50
C THR A 251 -34.50 -6.86 1.32
N ASP A 252 -33.93 -5.69 1.06
CA ASP A 252 -33.00 -5.45 -0.03
C ASP A 252 -31.56 -5.63 0.47
N SER A 253 -30.92 -6.72 0.09
CA SER A 253 -29.55 -7.02 0.49
C SER A 253 -28.49 -6.14 -0.20
N SER A 254 -28.88 -5.19 -1.03
CA SER A 254 -27.99 -4.23 -1.68
C SER A 254 -27.91 -2.89 -0.95
N THR A 255 -28.69 -2.70 0.12
CA THR A 255 -28.64 -1.51 0.97
C THR A 255 -27.91 -1.81 2.28
N SER A 256 -27.17 -0.83 2.81
CA SER A 256 -26.56 -0.94 4.13
C SER A 256 -27.50 -0.50 5.26
N GLU A 257 -27.38 -1.14 6.42
CA GLU A 257 -28.06 -0.78 7.66
C GLU A 257 -27.12 -0.05 8.64
N GLY A 258 -25.92 0.33 8.20
CA GLY A 258 -24.88 1.04 8.97
C GLY A 258 -24.68 2.47 8.49
N LEU A 259 -24.28 3.36 9.40
CA LEU A 259 -24.05 4.76 9.07
C LEU A 259 -22.98 5.37 9.99
N PHE A 260 -22.05 6.14 9.44
CA PHE A 260 -21.11 6.93 10.23
C PHE A 260 -21.74 8.26 10.65
N VAL A 261 -21.52 8.66 11.90
CA VAL A 261 -21.92 9.97 12.45
C VAL A 261 -20.67 10.73 12.79
N TYR A 262 -20.37 11.76 12.02
CA TYR A 262 -19.26 12.68 12.28
C TYR A 262 -19.70 13.79 13.26
N GLU A 263 -19.09 13.85 14.43
CA GLU A 263 -19.52 14.75 15.50
C GLU A 263 -19.15 16.22 15.27
N GLY A 264 -18.02 16.50 14.62
CA GLY A 264 -17.61 17.87 14.30
C GLY A 264 -17.50 18.82 15.51
N GLY A 265 -17.20 18.27 16.69
CA GLY A 265 -17.14 19.03 17.94
C GLY A 265 -18.44 19.00 18.76
N PHE A 266 -19.43 18.23 18.38
CA PHE A 266 -20.64 17.91 19.17
C PHE A 266 -20.34 16.75 20.12
N GLU A 267 -19.66 17.01 21.22
CA GLU A 267 -19.14 15.99 22.14
C GLU A 267 -20.24 15.47 23.09
N VAL A 268 -20.80 14.30 22.82
CA VAL A 268 -21.65 13.53 23.75
C VAL A 268 -20.98 12.18 24.02
N PRO A 269 -20.60 11.85 25.26
CA PRO A 269 -20.03 10.53 25.56
C PRO A 269 -21.04 9.42 25.27
N LEU A 270 -20.67 8.49 24.40
CA LEU A 270 -21.47 7.33 24.02
C LEU A 270 -20.69 6.05 24.33
N ALA A 271 -21.44 4.93 24.35
CA ALA A 271 -20.86 3.61 24.46
C ALA A 271 -21.46 2.67 23.40
N VAL A 272 -20.70 1.72 22.96
CA VAL A 272 -21.22 0.62 22.11
C VAL A 272 -22.39 -0.05 22.82
N GLY A 273 -23.51 -0.17 22.11
CA GLY A 273 -24.77 -0.66 22.63
C GLY A 273 -25.76 0.40 23.10
N ASP A 274 -25.39 1.70 23.06
CA ASP A 274 -26.36 2.77 23.27
C ASP A 274 -27.27 2.90 22.04
N LYS A 275 -28.60 2.97 22.28
CA LYS A 275 -29.53 3.36 21.22
C LYS A 275 -29.65 4.87 21.23
N VAL A 276 -29.28 5.48 20.14
CA VAL A 276 -29.25 6.93 19.99
C VAL A 276 -30.26 7.39 18.95
N ARG A 277 -30.86 8.57 19.25
CA ARG A 277 -31.63 9.32 18.26
C ARG A 277 -30.86 10.58 17.92
N VAL A 278 -30.52 10.77 16.64
CA VAL A 278 -29.61 11.82 16.19
C VAL A 278 -30.21 12.58 15.02
N ALA A 279 -30.17 13.92 15.06
CA ALA A 279 -30.55 14.81 13.95
C ALA A 279 -29.30 15.41 13.33
N GLY A 280 -29.16 15.25 12.02
CA GLY A 280 -28.00 15.73 11.28
C GLY A 280 -28.26 15.87 9.78
N THR A 281 -27.24 16.23 9.02
CA THR A 281 -27.28 16.38 7.55
C THR A 281 -26.57 15.23 6.89
N VAL A 282 -27.18 14.61 5.90
CA VAL A 282 -26.55 13.54 5.09
C VAL A 282 -25.47 14.13 4.18
N GLN A 283 -24.28 13.57 4.18
CA GLN A 283 -23.15 14.01 3.38
C GLN A 283 -22.39 12.80 2.83
N GLU A 284 -21.86 12.95 1.61
CA GLU A 284 -20.85 12.05 1.07
C GLU A 284 -19.46 12.60 1.36
N PHE A 285 -18.61 11.81 2.01
CA PHE A 285 -17.26 12.20 2.35
C PHE A 285 -16.27 11.04 2.26
N GLY A 286 -15.26 11.16 1.41
CA GLY A 286 -14.19 10.17 1.26
C GLY A 286 -14.63 8.81 0.69
N GLY A 287 -15.81 8.74 0.08
CA GLY A 287 -16.44 7.53 -0.45
C GLY A 287 -17.66 7.10 0.38
N LYS A 288 -17.69 7.37 1.68
CA LYS A 288 -18.77 6.93 2.58
C LYS A 288 -19.90 7.93 2.72
N THR A 289 -21.10 7.41 2.94
CA THR A 289 -22.27 8.16 3.39
C THR A 289 -22.20 8.39 4.90
N GLN A 290 -22.36 9.64 5.36
CA GLN A 290 -22.26 10.00 6.78
C GLN A 290 -23.33 11.02 7.19
N LEU A 291 -23.61 11.10 8.50
CA LEU A 291 -24.27 12.27 9.09
C LEU A 291 -23.22 13.25 9.58
N THR A 292 -23.42 14.51 9.28
CA THR A 292 -22.63 15.65 9.77
C THR A 292 -23.53 16.78 10.26
N ASN A 293 -22.96 17.87 10.76
CA ASN A 293 -23.73 19.00 11.27
C ASN A 293 -24.80 18.55 12.27
N ILE A 294 -24.38 17.77 13.25
CA ILE A 294 -25.26 17.23 14.29
C ILE A 294 -25.87 18.37 15.08
N THR A 295 -27.18 18.47 15.10
CA THR A 295 -27.90 19.54 15.83
C THR A 295 -28.39 19.09 17.19
N GLU A 296 -28.85 17.85 17.30
CA GLU A 296 -29.36 17.27 18.55
C GLU A 296 -29.08 15.75 18.59
N LEU A 297 -28.83 15.22 19.78
CA LEU A 297 -28.62 13.79 20.03
C LEU A 297 -29.27 13.42 21.38
N LEU A 298 -29.99 12.29 21.43
CA LEU A 298 -30.60 11.74 22.62
C LEU A 298 -30.25 10.25 22.75
N VAL A 299 -29.77 9.83 23.92
CA VAL A 299 -29.60 8.41 24.24
C VAL A 299 -30.96 7.87 24.73
N CYS A 300 -31.50 6.91 24.01
CA CYS A 300 -32.84 6.33 24.23
C CYS A 300 -32.80 5.09 25.11
N ASP A 301 -31.78 4.25 24.96
CA ASP A 301 -31.58 3.00 25.72
C ASP A 301 -30.09 2.66 25.69
N SER A 302 -29.65 1.64 26.42
CA SER A 302 -28.25 1.23 26.54
C SER A 302 -28.11 -0.26 26.75
N GLY A 303 -26.93 -0.79 26.38
CA GLY A 303 -26.57 -2.20 26.53
C GLY A 303 -27.25 -3.15 25.52
N ILE A 304 -27.65 -2.62 24.40
CA ILE A 304 -28.23 -3.40 23.29
C ILE A 304 -27.11 -4.01 22.45
N SER A 305 -27.22 -5.30 22.13
CA SER A 305 -26.23 -6.01 21.33
C SER A 305 -26.71 -6.17 19.89
N VAL A 306 -25.91 -5.71 18.95
CA VAL A 306 -26.07 -5.98 17.51
C VAL A 306 -25.22 -7.19 17.14
N GLN A 307 -25.77 -8.11 16.36
CA GLN A 307 -25.00 -9.25 15.85
C GLN A 307 -24.26 -8.85 14.57
N PRO A 308 -22.95 -9.13 14.46
CA PRO A 308 -22.20 -8.80 13.25
C PRO A 308 -22.74 -9.56 12.04
N GLN A 309 -22.76 -8.90 10.89
CA GLN A 309 -23.01 -9.56 9.61
C GLN A 309 -21.81 -10.41 9.23
N ILE A 310 -22.08 -11.64 8.77
CA ILE A 310 -21.00 -12.55 8.37
C ILE A 310 -20.61 -12.23 6.92
N VAL A 311 -19.37 -11.86 6.73
CA VAL A 311 -18.76 -11.60 5.42
C VAL A 311 -17.62 -12.59 5.15
N SER A 312 -17.22 -12.70 3.90
CA SER A 312 -16.13 -13.59 3.49
C SER A 312 -15.31 -12.99 2.36
N LEU A 313 -14.03 -13.36 2.30
CA LEU A 313 -13.14 -13.13 1.17
C LEU A 313 -12.94 -14.45 0.39
N PRO A 314 -12.78 -14.38 -0.94
CA PRO A 314 -12.97 -13.20 -1.80
C PRO A 314 -14.45 -12.77 -1.90
N VAL A 315 -14.66 -11.48 -2.16
CA VAL A 315 -15.98 -10.96 -2.58
C VAL A 315 -16.22 -11.29 -4.06
N VAL A 316 -17.47 -11.23 -4.50
CA VAL A 316 -17.80 -11.48 -5.92
C VAL A 316 -17.49 -10.25 -6.78
N ASN A 317 -17.80 -9.06 -6.25
CA ASN A 317 -17.44 -7.77 -6.84
C ASN A 317 -16.98 -6.82 -5.74
N ASN A 318 -16.14 -5.88 -6.06
CA ASN A 318 -15.67 -4.89 -5.07
C ASN A 318 -16.82 -3.99 -4.57
N SER A 319 -17.84 -3.76 -5.41
CA SER A 319 -19.05 -3.03 -5.02
C SER A 319 -19.94 -3.78 -4.00
N ASP A 320 -19.68 -5.06 -3.74
CA ASP A 320 -20.46 -5.80 -2.73
C ASP A 320 -20.21 -5.29 -1.31
N TRP A 321 -19.06 -4.61 -1.10
CA TRP A 321 -18.75 -4.00 0.18
C TRP A 321 -19.69 -2.85 0.55
N GLU A 322 -20.21 -2.12 -0.44
CA GLU A 322 -21.13 -1.00 -0.26
C GLU A 322 -22.34 -1.38 0.59
N SER A 323 -22.88 -2.59 0.38
CA SER A 323 -24.04 -3.09 1.13
C SER A 323 -23.76 -3.36 2.61
N TYR A 324 -22.53 -3.20 3.06
CA TYR A 324 -22.12 -3.35 4.46
C TYR A 324 -21.48 -2.08 5.03
N GLU A 325 -21.43 -0.98 4.27
CA GLU A 325 -20.81 0.27 4.73
C GLU A 325 -21.39 0.72 6.08
N GLY A 326 -20.53 1.04 7.03
CA GLY A 326 -20.91 1.44 8.39
C GLY A 326 -21.41 0.30 9.29
N MET A 327 -21.59 -0.92 8.80
CA MET A 327 -22.11 -2.04 9.57
C MET A 327 -21.03 -2.78 10.36
N LEU A 328 -21.43 -3.36 11.48
CA LEU A 328 -20.64 -4.32 12.23
C LEU A 328 -20.58 -5.64 11.47
N VAL A 329 -19.38 -6.06 11.10
CA VAL A 329 -19.14 -7.29 10.32
C VAL A 329 -18.20 -8.25 11.07
N SER A 330 -18.25 -9.52 10.69
CA SER A 330 -17.31 -10.55 11.14
C SER A 330 -16.96 -11.49 10.00
N PHE A 331 -15.76 -12.06 10.04
CA PHE A 331 -15.33 -13.03 9.03
C PHE A 331 -15.57 -14.45 9.49
N SER A 332 -16.10 -15.30 8.58
CA SER A 332 -16.43 -16.70 8.86
C SER A 332 -15.20 -17.62 8.94
N HIS A 333 -14.01 -17.12 8.58
CA HIS A 333 -12.76 -17.86 8.50
C HIS A 333 -11.60 -17.00 8.99
N GLU A 334 -10.44 -17.64 9.23
CA GLU A 334 -9.20 -16.94 9.53
C GLU A 334 -8.76 -16.14 8.30
N LEU A 335 -8.24 -14.94 8.53
CA LEU A 335 -7.64 -14.10 7.50
C LEU A 335 -6.11 -14.18 7.61
N ILE A 336 -5.43 -13.95 6.50
CA ILE A 336 -3.97 -14.00 6.42
C ILE A 336 -3.45 -12.60 6.21
N VAL A 337 -2.47 -12.19 7.01
CA VAL A 337 -1.74 -10.94 6.79
C VAL A 337 -0.95 -11.07 5.50
N THR A 338 -1.30 -10.30 4.49
CA THR A 338 -0.62 -10.30 3.20
C THR A 338 0.31 -9.11 3.04
N GLU A 339 0.06 -7.98 3.76
CA GLU A 339 0.94 -6.81 3.79
C GLU A 339 0.96 -6.16 5.16
N ASN A 340 2.16 -5.71 5.60
CA ASN A 340 2.40 -5.00 6.86
C ASN A 340 3.22 -3.70 6.66
N TYR A 341 3.34 -3.23 5.43
CA TYR A 341 4.15 -2.06 5.06
C TYR A 341 3.72 -0.79 5.81
N ASN A 342 2.41 -0.57 5.92
CA ASN A 342 1.80 0.60 6.54
C ASN A 342 1.60 0.48 8.05
N LEU A 343 1.94 -0.67 8.66
CA LEU A 343 1.62 -0.96 10.06
C LEU A 343 2.11 0.11 11.03
N ALA A 344 3.37 0.52 10.93
CA ALA A 344 3.92 1.50 11.86
C ALA A 344 3.54 2.95 11.52
N ARG A 345 3.20 3.22 10.26
CA ARG A 345 2.88 4.58 9.81
C ARG A 345 1.42 4.94 10.00
N TYR A 346 0.51 4.03 9.72
CA TYR A 346 -0.93 4.28 9.69
C TYR A 346 -1.75 3.27 10.51
N GLY A 347 -1.13 2.28 11.16
CA GLY A 347 -1.84 1.22 11.87
C GLY A 347 -2.48 0.18 10.96
N GLU A 348 -2.17 0.18 9.65
CA GLU A 348 -2.85 -0.64 8.65
C GLU A 348 -2.13 -1.96 8.40
N LEU A 349 -2.91 -3.04 8.30
CA LEU A 349 -2.52 -4.33 7.73
C LEU A 349 -3.45 -4.66 6.57
N VAL A 350 -2.92 -5.27 5.49
CA VAL A 350 -3.78 -5.84 4.46
C VAL A 350 -3.94 -7.33 4.72
N LEU A 351 -5.18 -7.78 4.72
CA LEU A 351 -5.57 -9.16 4.98
C LEU A 351 -6.13 -9.80 3.72
N SER A 352 -5.86 -11.07 3.49
CA SER A 352 -6.48 -11.89 2.45
C SER A 352 -7.32 -13.02 3.06
N GLY A 353 -8.17 -13.64 2.23
CA GLY A 353 -9.10 -14.68 2.66
C GLY A 353 -8.41 -15.96 3.11
N THR A 354 -8.20 -16.91 2.19
CA THR A 354 -7.81 -18.28 2.57
C THR A 354 -6.33 -18.58 2.41
N GLU A 355 -5.61 -17.78 1.63
CA GLU A 355 -4.20 -17.97 1.37
C GLU A 355 -3.47 -16.65 1.15
N ARG A 356 -2.14 -16.67 1.21
CA ARG A 356 -1.28 -15.56 0.85
C ARG A 356 -1.42 -15.25 -0.64
N LEU A 357 -1.41 -13.97 -0.99
CA LEU A 357 -1.53 -13.53 -2.38
C LEU A 357 -0.15 -13.47 -3.06
N PHE A 358 -0.12 -13.83 -4.34
CA PHE A 358 1.09 -13.85 -5.14
C PHE A 358 0.98 -12.92 -6.35
N GLN A 359 2.12 -12.39 -6.78
CA GLN A 359 2.21 -11.64 -8.02
C GLN A 359 1.71 -12.51 -9.20
N PRO A 360 0.87 -11.97 -10.08
CA PRO A 360 0.33 -12.74 -11.19
C PRO A 360 1.40 -13.39 -12.05
N THR A 361 2.49 -12.68 -12.32
CA THR A 361 3.63 -13.17 -13.13
C THR A 361 4.66 -13.96 -12.32
N GLN A 362 4.43 -14.16 -11.02
CA GLN A 362 5.11 -15.23 -10.27
C GLN A 362 4.58 -16.63 -10.66
N LEU A 363 3.26 -16.74 -10.87
CA LEU A 363 2.60 -18.03 -11.05
C LEU A 363 2.29 -18.34 -12.53
N TYR A 364 2.03 -17.33 -13.35
CA TYR A 364 1.62 -17.47 -14.75
C TYR A 364 2.43 -16.61 -15.69
N ARG A 365 2.67 -17.09 -16.91
CA ARG A 365 3.21 -16.26 -18.00
C ARG A 365 2.32 -15.03 -18.24
N PRO A 366 2.88 -13.90 -18.67
CA PRO A 366 2.10 -12.72 -19.07
C PRO A 366 0.97 -13.10 -20.04
N GLY A 367 -0.26 -12.65 -19.74
CA GLY A 367 -1.45 -12.97 -20.53
C GLY A 367 -2.71 -13.14 -19.69
N SER A 368 -3.70 -13.86 -20.24
CA SER A 368 -5.03 -13.93 -19.63
C SER A 368 -5.08 -14.59 -18.25
N GLN A 369 -4.20 -15.56 -17.97
CA GLN A 369 -4.17 -16.21 -16.64
C GLN A 369 -3.58 -15.28 -15.57
N ALA A 370 -2.53 -14.55 -15.91
CA ALA A 370 -1.97 -13.52 -15.01
C ALA A 370 -2.99 -12.40 -14.77
N GLN A 371 -3.67 -11.94 -15.83
CA GLN A 371 -4.73 -10.93 -15.69
C GLN A 371 -5.86 -11.42 -14.76
N GLN A 372 -6.34 -12.65 -14.97
CA GLN A 372 -7.38 -13.23 -14.13
C GLN A 372 -6.95 -13.34 -12.67
N LEU A 373 -5.71 -13.80 -12.39
CA LEU A 373 -5.20 -13.85 -11.02
C LEU A 373 -5.11 -12.46 -10.38
N GLY A 374 -4.72 -11.43 -11.15
CA GLY A 374 -4.70 -10.05 -10.67
C GLY A 374 -6.08 -9.56 -10.26
N GLU A 375 -7.12 -9.87 -11.03
CA GLU A 375 -8.51 -9.56 -10.72
C GLU A 375 -9.00 -10.35 -9.49
N GLU A 376 -8.67 -11.63 -9.38
CA GLU A 376 -9.00 -12.48 -8.21
C GLU A 376 -8.30 -11.97 -6.94
N ASN A 377 -7.04 -11.56 -7.01
CA ASN A 377 -6.31 -10.97 -5.89
C ASN A 377 -6.96 -9.66 -5.40
N ALA A 378 -7.44 -8.82 -6.33
CA ALA A 378 -8.10 -7.56 -5.98
C ALA A 378 -9.40 -7.79 -5.19
N LEU A 379 -10.12 -8.88 -5.47
CA LEU A 379 -11.35 -9.27 -4.78
C LEU A 379 -11.11 -10.01 -3.46
N ASN A 380 -9.89 -10.48 -3.23
CA ASN A 380 -9.51 -11.30 -2.08
C ASN A 380 -8.66 -10.56 -1.05
N ARG A 381 -8.94 -9.27 -0.82
CA ARG A 381 -8.19 -8.46 0.15
C ARG A 381 -9.05 -7.41 0.82
N ILE A 382 -8.72 -7.07 2.05
CA ILE A 382 -9.31 -5.99 2.85
C ILE A 382 -8.25 -5.36 3.75
N ILE A 383 -8.34 -4.06 3.98
CA ILE A 383 -7.49 -3.37 4.96
C ILE A 383 -8.08 -3.59 6.36
N MET A 384 -7.26 -3.89 7.34
CA MET A 384 -7.57 -3.78 8.77
C MET A 384 -6.82 -2.56 9.31
N ASP A 385 -7.57 -1.62 9.86
CA ASP A 385 -7.10 -0.32 10.31
C ASP A 385 -7.22 -0.20 11.84
N ASP A 386 -6.42 0.60 12.51
CA ASP A 386 -6.50 0.79 13.96
C ASP A 386 -7.46 1.90 14.41
N GLY A 387 -8.12 2.54 13.46
CA GLY A 387 -9.08 3.63 13.70
C GLY A 387 -8.45 4.95 14.10
N GLN A 388 -7.13 5.11 13.99
CA GLN A 388 -6.44 6.36 14.27
C GLN A 388 -6.16 7.16 12.99
N THR A 389 -6.27 8.47 13.05
CA THR A 389 -6.02 9.35 11.90
C THR A 389 -4.60 9.90 11.84
N GLY A 390 -3.83 9.77 12.92
CA GLY A 390 -2.46 10.23 13.03
C GLY A 390 -1.47 9.39 12.25
N GLN A 391 -0.43 10.02 11.68
CA GLN A 391 0.71 9.31 11.08
C GLN A 391 1.82 9.10 12.13
N ASN A 392 2.51 7.95 12.05
CA ASN A 392 3.64 7.60 12.90
C ASN A 392 3.28 7.72 14.41
N PRO A 393 2.25 7.01 14.87
CA PRO A 393 1.80 7.10 16.23
C PRO A 393 2.90 6.67 17.20
N ALA A 394 2.96 7.27 18.38
CA ALA A 394 3.94 6.92 19.40
C ALA A 394 3.79 5.49 19.90
N GLN A 395 2.59 4.91 19.76
CA GLN A 395 2.30 3.51 20.06
C GLN A 395 1.58 2.88 18.86
N VAL A 396 2.22 1.92 18.21
CA VAL A 396 1.59 1.10 17.17
C VAL A 396 0.73 0.04 17.85
N VAL A 397 -0.55 -0.01 17.51
CA VAL A 397 -1.55 -0.83 18.24
C VAL A 397 -1.34 -2.32 18.01
N TYR A 398 -0.93 -2.72 16.80
CA TYR A 398 -0.75 -4.12 16.43
C TYR A 398 0.72 -4.54 16.39
N PRO A 399 1.01 -5.80 16.81
CA PRO A 399 0.13 -6.78 17.48
C PRO A 399 -0.21 -6.37 18.91
N THR A 400 -1.06 -7.12 19.59
CA THR A 400 -1.38 -6.90 21.00
C THR A 400 -0.10 -6.74 21.82
N GLY A 401 0.00 -5.64 22.57
CA GLY A 401 1.22 -5.27 23.31
C GLY A 401 2.11 -4.27 22.57
N GLY A 402 1.78 -3.93 21.33
CA GLY A 402 2.50 -2.97 20.49
C GLY A 402 3.63 -3.58 19.68
N LEU A 403 3.96 -2.94 18.56
CA LEU A 403 5.07 -3.37 17.68
C LEU A 403 6.42 -3.19 18.37
N SER A 404 7.28 -4.18 18.25
CA SER A 404 8.70 -4.11 18.62
C SER A 404 9.52 -5.13 17.84
N ALA A 405 10.85 -5.08 17.95
CA ALA A 405 11.73 -6.08 17.34
C ALA A 405 11.42 -7.52 17.79
N ASP A 406 10.91 -7.69 19.02
CA ASP A 406 10.58 -9.00 19.62
C ASP A 406 9.08 -9.33 19.54
N ASN A 407 8.23 -8.37 19.17
CA ASN A 407 6.79 -8.54 19.09
C ASN A 407 6.28 -7.94 17.77
N THR A 408 6.19 -8.75 16.74
CA THR A 408 5.88 -8.32 15.38
C THR A 408 4.75 -9.13 14.76
N VAL A 409 4.14 -8.59 13.70
CA VAL A 409 3.22 -9.29 12.80
C VAL A 409 3.89 -9.42 11.45
N ARG A 410 4.10 -10.64 11.00
CA ARG A 410 4.72 -10.95 9.73
C ARG A 410 3.67 -11.23 8.65
N SER A 411 3.99 -10.91 7.40
CA SER A 411 3.19 -11.41 6.28
C SER A 411 3.16 -12.94 6.32
N GLY A 412 1.97 -13.52 6.18
CA GLY A 412 1.75 -14.96 6.38
C GLY A 412 1.21 -15.33 7.76
N ASP A 413 1.27 -14.45 8.77
CA ASP A 413 0.56 -14.64 10.03
C ASP A 413 -0.96 -14.58 9.84
N LYS A 414 -1.72 -15.10 10.80
CA LYS A 414 -3.18 -15.16 10.73
C LYS A 414 -3.85 -14.23 11.71
N VAL A 415 -5.00 -13.69 11.31
CA VAL A 415 -5.94 -12.96 12.16
C VAL A 415 -7.18 -13.80 12.34
N ASN A 416 -7.52 -14.10 13.60
CA ASN A 416 -8.65 -14.94 13.97
C ASN A 416 -9.80 -14.09 14.50
N SER A 417 -11.04 -14.49 14.16
CA SER A 417 -12.25 -13.91 14.73
C SER A 417 -12.30 -12.37 14.61
N LEU A 418 -11.88 -11.82 13.47
CA LEU A 418 -11.94 -10.38 13.24
C LEU A 418 -13.41 -9.92 13.26
N VAL A 419 -13.71 -8.96 14.15
CA VAL A 419 -14.98 -8.26 14.26
C VAL A 419 -14.69 -6.77 14.26
N GLY A 420 -15.38 -6.03 13.41
CA GLY A 420 -15.18 -4.59 13.28
C GLY A 420 -16.21 -3.95 12.37
N ILE A 421 -16.13 -2.64 12.22
CA ILE A 421 -16.97 -1.89 11.31
C ILE A 421 -16.35 -1.88 9.92
N LEU A 422 -17.15 -2.13 8.89
CA LEU A 422 -16.73 -1.88 7.52
C LEU A 422 -16.86 -0.39 7.23
N ASP A 423 -15.76 0.24 6.96
CA ASP A 423 -15.63 1.66 6.67
C ASP A 423 -15.06 1.88 5.27
N GLU A 424 -15.37 2.99 4.62
CA GLU A 424 -14.69 3.43 3.40
C GLU A 424 -13.95 4.75 3.66
N ALA A 425 -12.65 4.76 3.40
CA ALA A 425 -11.84 5.97 3.45
C ALA A 425 -10.62 5.81 2.53
N PHE A 426 -10.11 6.94 2.01
CA PHE A 426 -8.94 6.97 1.10
C PHE A 426 -9.14 6.07 -0.14
N ALA A 427 -10.37 6.00 -0.66
CA ALA A 427 -10.79 5.18 -1.80
C ALA A 427 -10.54 3.67 -1.62
N ALA A 428 -10.65 3.17 -0.38
CA ALA A 428 -10.52 1.75 -0.07
C ALA A 428 -11.42 1.36 1.12
N TYR A 429 -12.07 0.21 1.01
CA TYR A 429 -12.78 -0.40 2.12
C TYR A 429 -11.79 -0.95 3.15
N ARG A 430 -12.16 -0.79 4.42
CA ARG A 430 -11.37 -1.20 5.58
C ARG A 430 -12.22 -1.68 6.73
N ILE A 431 -11.66 -2.48 7.59
CA ILE A 431 -12.30 -2.90 8.85
C ILE A 431 -11.69 -2.09 9.97
N GLN A 432 -12.54 -1.41 10.73
CA GLN A 432 -12.20 -0.76 11.99
C GLN A 432 -12.52 -1.73 13.15
N PRO A 433 -11.54 -2.45 13.73
CA PRO A 433 -11.82 -3.46 14.76
C PRO A 433 -12.49 -2.86 15.99
N THR A 434 -13.59 -3.44 16.40
CA THR A 434 -14.29 -3.09 17.67
C THR A 434 -13.83 -3.93 18.85
N GLN A 435 -13.02 -4.95 18.58
CA GLN A 435 -12.36 -5.83 19.56
C GLN A 435 -10.92 -6.05 19.13
N ALA A 436 -10.01 -6.25 20.11
CA ALA A 436 -8.62 -6.52 19.79
C ALA A 436 -8.47 -7.76 18.90
N PRO A 437 -7.87 -7.65 17.71
CA PRO A 437 -7.65 -8.78 16.81
C PRO A 437 -6.73 -9.83 17.46
N LEU A 438 -7.03 -11.11 17.22
CA LEU A 438 -6.21 -12.22 17.71
C LEU A 438 -5.27 -12.70 16.60
N PHE A 439 -3.98 -12.48 16.79
CA PHE A 439 -2.94 -12.94 15.88
C PHE A 439 -2.47 -14.36 16.23
N THR A 440 -2.27 -15.17 15.20
CA THR A 440 -1.57 -16.46 15.30
C THR A 440 -0.33 -16.40 14.42
N HIS A 441 0.85 -16.48 15.04
CA HIS A 441 2.13 -16.42 14.34
C HIS A 441 2.41 -17.75 13.64
N THR A 442 1.93 -17.88 12.40
CA THR A 442 2.13 -19.08 11.57
C THR A 442 3.38 -18.99 10.71
N ASN A 443 3.93 -17.79 10.51
CA ASN A 443 5.17 -17.55 9.79
C ASN A 443 6.28 -17.15 10.78
N GLN A 444 6.87 -18.15 11.43
CA GLN A 444 7.87 -17.90 12.47
C GLN A 444 9.25 -17.57 11.90
N ARG A 445 9.98 -16.72 12.62
CA ARG A 445 11.39 -16.43 12.35
C ARG A 445 12.25 -17.66 12.60
N THR A 446 13.26 -17.86 11.74
CA THR A 446 14.30 -18.87 11.95
C THR A 446 15.65 -18.18 12.13
N LEU A 447 16.51 -18.68 13.01
CA LEU A 447 17.81 -18.07 13.31
C LEU A 447 18.83 -18.24 12.18
N GLU A 448 18.62 -19.23 11.31
CA GLU A 448 19.47 -19.59 10.19
C GLU A 448 18.60 -20.14 9.04
N PRO A 449 19.10 -20.14 7.80
CA PRO A 449 18.43 -20.78 6.67
C PRO A 449 18.18 -22.26 6.96
N GLN A 450 16.98 -22.75 6.63
CA GLN A 450 16.62 -24.14 6.85
C GLN A 450 17.00 -24.97 5.62
N LEU A 451 18.16 -25.61 5.66
CA LEU A 451 18.74 -26.44 4.61
C LEU A 451 18.99 -27.86 5.11
N SER A 452 19.36 -28.75 4.23
CA SER A 452 19.64 -30.15 4.54
C SER A 452 20.98 -30.37 5.27
N ASP A 453 21.94 -29.45 5.13
CA ASP A 453 23.34 -29.54 5.64
C ASP A 453 24.10 -30.79 5.11
N LEU A 454 23.77 -31.22 3.89
CA LEU A 454 24.40 -32.40 3.28
C LEU A 454 25.43 -32.02 2.19
N GLY A 455 25.44 -30.76 1.73
CA GLY A 455 26.40 -30.25 0.75
C GLY A 455 27.73 -29.84 1.36
N ASP A 456 28.72 -29.70 0.50
CA ASP A 456 30.10 -29.30 0.86
C ASP A 456 30.43 -27.87 0.35
N LEU A 457 29.55 -27.26 -0.42
CA LEU A 457 29.65 -25.90 -0.91
C LEU A 457 28.30 -25.19 -0.79
N ARG A 458 28.31 -23.93 -0.32
CA ARG A 458 27.10 -23.13 -0.14
C ARG A 458 27.21 -21.77 -0.81
N LEU A 459 26.23 -21.44 -1.67
CA LEU A 459 26.10 -20.14 -2.33
C LEU A 459 25.00 -19.33 -1.69
N ALA A 460 25.14 -18.00 -1.66
CA ALA A 460 24.06 -17.08 -1.31
C ALA A 460 23.95 -15.92 -2.29
N SER A 461 22.73 -15.44 -2.52
CA SER A 461 22.42 -14.22 -3.25
C SER A 461 21.67 -13.28 -2.31
N PHE A 462 22.16 -12.06 -2.11
CA PHE A 462 21.61 -11.12 -1.13
C PHE A 462 21.65 -9.67 -1.62
N ASN A 463 20.49 -9.07 -1.84
CA ASN A 463 20.34 -7.62 -2.01
C ASN A 463 20.40 -6.96 -0.62
N VAL A 464 21.35 -6.06 -0.38
CA VAL A 464 21.65 -5.46 0.94
C VAL A 464 21.02 -4.09 1.15
N LEU A 465 20.12 -3.66 0.28
CA LEU A 465 19.35 -2.40 0.40
C LEU A 465 20.24 -1.18 0.61
N ASN A 466 20.95 -0.75 -0.43
CA ASN A 466 21.77 0.47 -0.43
C ASN A 466 22.78 0.52 0.76
N TYR A 467 23.75 -0.39 0.78
CA TYR A 467 24.80 -0.39 1.78
C TYR A 467 25.86 0.67 1.44
N PHE A 468 25.79 1.81 2.11
CA PHE A 468 26.62 3.01 1.88
C PHE A 468 27.35 3.38 3.16
N ASN A 469 28.70 3.37 3.13
CA ASN A 469 29.53 3.57 4.33
C ASN A 469 30.03 5.02 4.49
N GLY A 470 29.54 5.97 3.69
CA GLY A 470 29.96 7.37 3.68
C GLY A 470 31.35 7.55 3.11
N ASP A 471 32.29 8.09 3.91
CA ASP A 471 33.70 8.23 3.50
C ASP A 471 34.58 7.03 3.92
N GLY A 472 33.98 5.96 4.42
CA GLY A 472 34.70 4.80 4.96
C GLY A 472 35.48 5.05 6.25
N GLN A 473 35.41 6.26 6.81
CA GLN A 473 36.14 6.68 8.01
C GLN A 473 35.20 7.25 9.10
N GLY A 474 33.88 7.02 8.95
CA GLY A 474 32.83 7.42 9.90
C GLY A 474 32.28 8.83 9.70
N SER A 475 32.50 9.42 8.53
CA SER A 475 31.90 10.69 8.08
C SER A 475 31.23 10.53 6.71
N GLY A 476 30.75 11.64 6.10
CA GLY A 476 30.12 11.58 4.76
C GLY A 476 28.61 11.27 4.80
N PHE A 477 27.96 11.40 5.96
CA PHE A 477 26.50 11.25 6.11
C PHE A 477 25.81 12.64 6.07
N PRO A 478 24.53 12.74 5.59
CA PRO A 478 23.77 11.66 4.95
C PRO A 478 24.41 11.22 3.62
N THR A 479 24.33 9.92 3.32
CA THR A 479 24.75 9.37 2.04
C THR A 479 23.74 9.72 0.94
N SER A 480 24.07 9.52 -0.33
CA SER A 480 23.14 9.77 -1.45
C SER A 480 21.98 8.76 -1.47
N ARG A 481 22.21 7.59 -0.92
CA ARG A 481 21.27 6.49 -0.68
C ARG A 481 21.67 5.80 0.63
N GLY A 482 20.75 5.04 1.22
CA GLY A 482 21.04 4.30 2.45
C GLY A 482 20.99 5.20 3.70
N ALA A 483 21.92 5.05 4.61
CA ALA A 483 21.88 5.66 5.93
C ALA A 483 22.07 7.19 5.90
N ASP A 484 21.28 7.91 6.73
CA ASP A 484 21.39 9.36 6.92
C ASP A 484 22.41 9.74 8.02
N SER A 485 22.84 8.77 8.81
CA SER A 485 23.78 8.95 9.91
C SER A 485 24.72 7.76 10.07
N LEU A 486 25.86 7.99 10.77
CA LEU A 486 26.75 6.89 11.15
C LEU A 486 26.07 5.87 12.05
N ASP A 487 25.16 6.31 12.93
CA ASP A 487 24.44 5.40 13.83
C ASP A 487 23.51 4.48 13.02
N GLU A 488 22.80 5.00 12.05
CA GLU A 488 21.98 4.18 11.13
C GLU A 488 22.83 3.22 10.30
N PHE A 489 23.94 3.69 9.76
CA PHE A 489 24.87 2.83 9.04
C PHE A 489 25.38 1.67 9.93
N ASN A 490 25.77 1.95 11.16
CA ASN A 490 26.19 0.90 12.08
C ASN A 490 25.06 -0.12 12.37
N ARG A 491 23.83 0.36 12.50
CA ARG A 491 22.64 -0.50 12.68
C ARG A 491 22.40 -1.38 11.44
N GLN A 492 22.46 -0.81 10.22
CA GLN A 492 22.38 -1.57 8.97
C GLN A 492 23.49 -2.61 8.88
N ARG A 493 24.74 -2.19 9.08
CA ARG A 493 25.92 -3.05 9.03
C ARG A 493 25.82 -4.24 9.96
N ASP A 494 25.41 -4.03 11.21
CA ASP A 494 25.29 -5.11 12.20
C ASP A 494 24.26 -6.15 11.77
N LYS A 495 23.09 -5.73 11.24
CA LYS A 495 22.06 -6.65 10.73
C LYS A 495 22.56 -7.46 9.54
N ILE A 496 23.21 -6.82 8.57
CA ILE A 496 23.71 -7.47 7.34
C ILE A 496 24.85 -8.44 7.68
N ILE A 497 25.79 -8.07 8.54
CA ILE A 497 26.85 -8.99 9.01
C ILE A 497 26.24 -10.21 9.68
N ASN A 498 25.28 -10.03 10.58
CA ASN A 498 24.64 -11.14 11.27
C ASN A 498 23.84 -12.02 10.29
N ALA A 499 23.18 -11.46 9.29
CA ALA A 499 22.51 -12.21 8.24
C ALA A 499 23.51 -13.06 7.43
N ILE A 500 24.61 -12.45 6.94
CA ILE A 500 25.62 -13.16 6.15
C ILE A 500 26.29 -14.28 6.96
N LEU A 501 26.63 -14.02 8.20
CA LEU A 501 27.24 -15.05 9.06
C LEU A 501 26.28 -16.23 9.33
N ALA A 502 24.98 -15.94 9.51
CA ALA A 502 23.96 -16.97 9.71
C ALA A 502 23.68 -17.80 8.45
N MET A 503 23.79 -17.21 7.24
CA MET A 503 23.69 -17.96 5.97
C MET A 503 24.80 -19.03 5.87
N ASN A 504 25.94 -18.80 6.51
CA ASN A 504 27.09 -19.68 6.50
C ASN A 504 27.54 -20.07 5.07
N ALA A 505 27.40 -19.14 4.12
CA ALA A 505 27.72 -19.38 2.72
C ALA A 505 29.22 -19.20 2.43
N ASP A 506 29.71 -19.96 1.46
CA ASP A 506 31.11 -19.95 0.99
C ASP A 506 31.34 -18.90 -0.09
N ILE A 507 30.31 -18.65 -0.91
CA ILE A 507 30.32 -17.57 -1.93
C ILE A 507 29.00 -16.81 -1.81
N ILE A 508 29.09 -15.48 -1.81
CA ILE A 508 27.93 -14.58 -1.64
C ILE A 508 27.93 -13.53 -2.73
N GLY A 509 26.92 -13.53 -3.57
CA GLY A 509 26.62 -12.45 -4.49
C GLY A 509 25.82 -11.36 -3.79
N ILE A 510 26.27 -10.12 -3.88
CA ILE A 510 25.69 -8.97 -3.21
C ILE A 510 25.23 -7.95 -4.25
N MET A 511 24.04 -7.38 -4.06
CA MET A 511 23.46 -6.30 -4.83
C MET A 511 23.21 -5.09 -3.93
N GLU A 512 23.14 -3.91 -4.53
CA GLU A 512 22.94 -2.61 -3.86
C GLU A 512 24.08 -2.18 -2.92
N MET A 513 25.28 -2.62 -3.21
CA MET A 513 26.50 -2.12 -2.59
C MET A 513 26.85 -0.73 -3.15
N GLU A 514 27.33 0.21 -2.34
CA GLU A 514 27.87 1.47 -2.81
C GLU A 514 28.98 1.25 -3.86
N ASN A 515 28.93 2.01 -4.95
CA ASN A 515 29.88 1.88 -6.07
C ASN A 515 31.07 2.84 -5.90
N ASP A 516 31.72 2.79 -4.74
CA ASP A 516 32.86 3.62 -4.35
C ASP A 516 34.23 2.97 -4.62
N GLY A 517 34.20 1.78 -5.27
CA GLY A 517 35.37 1.03 -5.71
C GLY A 517 35.78 -0.11 -4.80
N PHE A 518 37.08 -0.44 -4.78
CA PHE A 518 37.63 -1.64 -4.13
C PHE A 518 38.78 -1.30 -3.19
N GLY A 519 38.86 -0.06 -2.74
CA GLY A 519 39.95 0.44 -1.87
C GLY A 519 39.72 0.12 -0.40
N ALA A 520 40.63 0.55 0.46
CA ALA A 520 40.58 0.25 1.89
C ALA A 520 39.40 0.91 2.61
N ASP A 521 38.85 1.99 2.06
CA ASP A 521 37.74 2.75 2.64
C ASP A 521 36.41 2.44 1.92
N SER A 522 36.38 1.49 0.98
CA SER A 522 35.19 1.15 0.22
C SER A 522 34.16 0.36 1.04
N ALA A 523 32.89 0.47 0.66
CA ALA A 523 31.78 -0.19 1.32
C ALA A 523 31.96 -1.73 1.33
N ILE A 524 32.41 -2.34 0.24
CA ILE A 524 32.65 -3.79 0.21
C ILE A 524 33.80 -4.20 1.14
N GLN A 525 34.85 -3.37 1.26
CA GLN A 525 35.95 -3.65 2.21
C GLN A 525 35.48 -3.50 3.66
N ASP A 526 34.63 -2.49 3.96
CA ASP A 526 34.04 -2.32 5.30
C ASP A 526 33.22 -3.55 5.69
N LEU A 527 32.38 -4.06 4.80
CA LEU A 527 31.58 -5.26 5.04
C LEU A 527 32.45 -6.49 5.28
N VAL A 528 33.50 -6.72 4.45
CA VAL A 528 34.43 -7.84 4.63
C VAL A 528 35.24 -7.69 5.94
N ASN A 529 35.65 -6.49 6.31
CA ASN A 529 36.30 -6.24 7.61
C ASN A 529 35.35 -6.58 8.78
N GLY A 530 34.08 -6.20 8.66
CA GLY A 530 33.05 -6.53 9.63
C GLY A 530 32.82 -8.05 9.77
N LEU A 531 32.72 -8.75 8.63
CA LEU A 531 32.61 -10.20 8.59
C LEU A 531 33.81 -10.88 9.26
N ASN A 532 35.03 -10.49 8.88
CA ASN A 532 36.26 -11.05 9.44
C ASN A 532 36.45 -10.74 10.94
N THR A 533 35.88 -9.67 11.43
CA THR A 533 35.90 -9.33 12.86
C THR A 533 34.95 -10.21 13.67
N ASN A 534 33.83 -10.61 13.08
CA ASN A 534 32.74 -11.33 13.77
C ASN A 534 32.68 -12.82 13.41
N SER A 535 33.46 -13.29 12.41
CA SER A 535 33.55 -14.71 12.04
C SER A 535 34.25 -15.54 13.10
N GLY A 536 34.00 -16.87 13.10
CA GLY A 536 34.69 -17.84 13.94
C GLY A 536 36.18 -18.00 13.58
N ALA A 537 36.96 -18.54 14.49
CA ALA A 537 38.39 -18.80 14.22
C ALA A 537 38.55 -19.76 13.03
N GLY A 538 39.36 -19.38 12.07
CA GLY A 538 39.63 -20.16 10.86
C GLY A 538 38.67 -19.89 9.69
N VAL A 539 37.85 -18.84 9.76
CA VAL A 539 37.02 -18.38 8.66
C VAL A 539 37.48 -16.95 8.25
N THR A 540 37.85 -16.80 6.99
CA THR A 540 38.37 -15.54 6.43
C THR A 540 37.64 -15.22 5.13
N TYR A 541 36.98 -14.09 5.09
CA TYR A 541 36.30 -13.58 3.91
C TYR A 541 37.20 -12.66 3.08
N SER A 542 37.11 -12.78 1.77
CA SER A 542 37.66 -11.86 0.77
C SER A 542 36.58 -11.45 -0.21
N PHE A 543 36.85 -10.44 -1.02
CA PHE A 543 35.96 -10.06 -2.11
C PHE A 543 36.70 -10.07 -3.45
N VAL A 544 35.95 -10.27 -4.54
CA VAL A 544 36.48 -10.26 -5.89
C VAL A 544 36.75 -8.81 -6.33
N ASN A 545 37.98 -8.56 -6.77
CA ASN A 545 38.39 -7.25 -7.29
C ASN A 545 38.66 -7.35 -8.81
N PRO A 546 37.80 -6.80 -9.68
CA PRO A 546 38.00 -6.86 -11.12
C PRO A 546 39.15 -5.99 -11.66
N GLY A 547 39.87 -5.32 -10.79
CA GLY A 547 40.96 -4.43 -11.16
C GLY A 547 40.52 -3.09 -11.75
N LEU A 548 39.28 -2.70 -11.50
CA LEU A 548 38.67 -1.45 -11.95
C LEU A 548 38.56 -0.45 -10.79
N ASN A 549 38.39 0.83 -11.08
CA ASN A 549 38.09 1.81 -10.03
C ASN A 549 36.69 1.65 -9.50
N GLN A 550 35.73 1.27 -10.37
CA GLN A 550 34.33 1.02 -10.05
C GLN A 550 33.67 0.20 -11.18
N ILE A 551 32.55 -0.43 -10.94
CA ILE A 551 31.80 -1.16 -11.95
C ILE A 551 30.63 -0.28 -12.43
N GLY A 552 30.66 0.13 -13.70
CA GLY A 552 29.63 1.00 -14.27
C GLY A 552 29.66 2.42 -13.70
N THR A 553 28.50 3.10 -13.79
CA THR A 553 28.37 4.51 -13.41
C THR A 553 27.14 4.77 -12.50
N ASP A 554 26.41 3.72 -12.10
CA ASP A 554 25.33 3.86 -11.10
C ASP A 554 25.95 4.04 -9.71
N GLU A 555 25.23 4.64 -8.79
CA GLU A 555 25.64 4.80 -7.39
C GLU A 555 25.74 3.48 -6.64
N ILE A 556 25.03 2.45 -7.13
CA ILE A 556 25.05 1.10 -6.58
C ILE A 556 25.64 0.10 -7.59
N THR A 557 26.28 -0.93 -7.06
CA THR A 557 26.91 -1.98 -7.83
C THR A 557 26.61 -3.37 -7.27
N VAL A 558 27.10 -4.40 -7.95
CA VAL A 558 27.13 -5.78 -7.49
C VAL A 558 28.52 -6.14 -6.98
N GLY A 559 28.59 -7.14 -6.08
CA GLY A 559 29.84 -7.64 -5.52
C GLY A 559 29.82 -9.15 -5.33
N LEU A 560 30.98 -9.74 -5.16
CA LEU A 560 31.19 -11.14 -4.77
C LEU A 560 32.12 -11.20 -3.56
N ILE A 561 31.64 -11.83 -2.50
CA ILE A 561 32.41 -12.13 -1.28
C ILE A 561 32.55 -13.65 -1.17
N TYR A 562 33.68 -14.14 -0.71
CA TYR A 562 33.94 -15.56 -0.61
C TYR A 562 34.83 -15.91 0.59
N ARG A 563 34.80 -17.21 1.01
CA ARG A 563 35.67 -17.79 2.05
C ARG A 563 36.94 -18.37 1.45
N ASN A 564 38.09 -17.89 1.91
CA ASN A 564 39.39 -18.33 1.42
C ASN A 564 39.73 -19.80 1.79
N GLU A 565 39.04 -20.34 2.77
CA GLU A 565 39.28 -21.72 3.23
C GLU A 565 38.56 -22.75 2.38
N THR A 566 37.54 -22.37 1.64
CA THR A 566 36.69 -23.29 0.86
C THR A 566 36.85 -23.09 -0.64
N VAL A 567 37.06 -21.84 -1.12
CA VAL A 567 37.22 -21.57 -2.54
C VAL A 567 38.36 -20.63 -2.85
N GLU A 568 38.90 -20.70 -4.07
CA GLU A 568 39.87 -19.75 -4.62
C GLU A 568 39.40 -19.20 -5.96
N GLU A 569 39.77 -17.95 -6.27
CA GLU A 569 39.50 -17.35 -7.59
C GLU A 569 40.33 -18.05 -8.70
N THR A 570 39.67 -18.41 -9.82
CA THR A 570 40.32 -18.98 -11.00
C THR A 570 39.97 -18.15 -12.23
N GLY A 571 40.93 -17.92 -13.12
CA GLY A 571 40.78 -17.01 -14.27
C GLY A 571 40.77 -15.54 -13.86
N GLN A 572 40.01 -14.72 -14.55
CA GLN A 572 39.94 -13.28 -14.32
C GLN A 572 38.52 -12.85 -14.03
N ALA A 573 38.33 -11.99 -13.03
CA ALA A 573 37.07 -11.30 -12.82
C ALA A 573 36.79 -10.35 -13.99
N VAL A 574 35.57 -10.39 -14.52
CA VAL A 574 35.15 -9.59 -15.68
C VAL A 574 33.81 -8.96 -15.48
N THR A 575 33.59 -7.84 -16.19
CA THR A 575 32.31 -7.13 -16.27
C THR A 575 32.11 -6.69 -17.72
N THR A 576 30.91 -6.22 -18.06
CA THR A 576 30.57 -5.73 -19.41
C THR A 576 29.78 -4.43 -19.36
N SER A 577 30.09 -3.51 -20.29
CA SER A 577 29.32 -2.29 -20.53
C SER A 577 28.63 -2.30 -21.90
N ALA A 578 28.59 -3.44 -22.56
CA ALA A 578 27.87 -3.57 -23.82
C ALA A 578 26.34 -3.44 -23.58
N TYR A 579 25.60 -2.96 -24.60
CA TYR A 579 24.13 -2.99 -24.51
C TYR A 579 23.69 -4.44 -24.22
N PRO A 580 22.79 -4.63 -23.26
CA PRO A 580 21.94 -3.67 -22.55
C PRO A 580 22.49 -3.17 -21.18
N PHE A 581 23.76 -3.40 -20.88
CA PHE A 581 24.45 -2.96 -19.66
C PHE A 581 25.19 -1.61 -19.81
N ASP A 582 24.98 -0.93 -20.93
CA ASP A 582 25.48 0.41 -21.22
C ASP A 582 24.84 1.51 -20.37
N ALA A 583 23.61 1.27 -19.90
CA ALA A 583 22.84 2.13 -19.02
C ALA A 583 21.66 1.35 -18.41
N LYS A 584 21.10 1.82 -17.30
CA LYS A 584 19.90 1.30 -16.61
C LYS A 584 20.09 -0.03 -15.88
N ASN A 585 20.48 -1.12 -16.58
CA ASN A 585 20.95 -2.33 -15.92
C ASN A 585 22.31 -2.06 -15.29
N ARG A 586 22.57 -2.51 -14.05
CA ARG A 586 23.91 -2.48 -13.46
C ARG A 586 24.78 -3.48 -14.19
N GLN A 587 26.06 -3.14 -14.35
CA GLN A 587 26.99 -4.03 -15.00
C GLN A 587 27.23 -5.27 -14.13
N PRO A 588 27.14 -6.50 -14.68
CA PRO A 588 27.33 -7.72 -13.92
C PRO A 588 28.78 -7.93 -13.53
N LEU A 589 29.02 -8.68 -12.46
CA LEU A 589 30.36 -9.17 -12.09
C LEU A 589 30.40 -10.69 -12.26
N VAL A 590 31.37 -11.18 -13.05
CA VAL A 590 31.56 -12.59 -13.31
C VAL A 590 32.92 -13.06 -12.83
N GLN A 591 32.96 -14.13 -12.04
CA GLN A 591 34.17 -14.79 -11.55
C GLN A 591 33.99 -16.30 -11.56
N THR A 592 35.04 -17.02 -11.96
CA THR A 592 35.12 -18.48 -11.76
C THR A 592 35.85 -18.76 -10.43
N PHE A 593 35.29 -19.67 -9.65
CA PHE A 593 35.89 -20.16 -8.42
C PHE A 593 36.21 -21.65 -8.55
N ARG A 594 37.29 -22.07 -7.84
CA ARG A 594 37.59 -23.49 -7.64
C ARG A 594 37.31 -23.87 -6.19
N HIS A 595 36.51 -24.90 -5.99
CA HIS A 595 36.32 -25.49 -4.68
C HIS A 595 37.60 -26.27 -4.27
N LEU A 596 38.19 -25.91 -3.15
CA LEU A 596 39.53 -26.40 -2.76
C LEU A 596 39.54 -27.88 -2.39
N ALA A 597 38.44 -28.41 -1.90
CA ALA A 597 38.36 -29.82 -1.49
C ALA A 597 38.20 -30.77 -2.68
N SER A 598 37.27 -30.48 -3.61
CA SER A 598 36.99 -31.31 -4.78
C SER A 598 37.86 -30.98 -5.97
N GLY A 599 38.28 -29.73 -6.11
CA GLY A 599 38.92 -29.18 -7.30
C GLY A 599 37.96 -28.81 -8.42
N GLU A 600 36.65 -28.93 -8.23
CA GLU A 600 35.59 -28.51 -9.15
C GLU A 600 35.59 -27.01 -9.31
N GLU A 601 35.34 -26.56 -10.52
CA GLU A 601 35.23 -25.14 -10.88
C GLU A 601 33.76 -24.78 -11.08
N LEU A 602 33.39 -23.53 -10.76
CA LEU A 602 32.09 -22.99 -11.10
C LEU A 602 32.19 -21.51 -11.40
N THR A 603 31.49 -21.07 -12.45
CA THR A 603 31.45 -19.67 -12.90
C THR A 603 30.21 -18.98 -12.39
N ILE A 604 30.36 -17.91 -11.61
CA ILE A 604 29.28 -17.16 -11.01
C ILE A 604 29.14 -15.78 -11.63
N SER A 605 27.95 -15.44 -12.06
CA SER A 605 27.57 -14.09 -12.49
C SER A 605 26.59 -13.50 -11.48
N VAL A 606 26.95 -12.37 -10.85
CA VAL A 606 26.06 -11.57 -10.02
C VAL A 606 25.44 -10.46 -10.84
N ASN A 607 24.13 -10.33 -10.80
CA ASN A 607 23.34 -9.45 -11.63
C ASN A 607 22.40 -8.58 -10.80
N HIS A 608 22.20 -7.34 -11.26
CA HIS A 608 21.14 -6.47 -10.75
C HIS A 608 20.52 -5.73 -11.94
N PHE A 609 19.42 -6.26 -12.46
CA PHE A 609 18.76 -5.69 -13.63
C PHE A 609 17.98 -4.43 -13.28
N LYS A 610 17.46 -3.73 -14.30
CA LYS A 610 16.71 -2.48 -14.10
C LYS A 610 15.38 -2.73 -13.37
N SER A 611 15.19 -2.04 -12.27
CA SER A 611 13.94 -2.07 -11.48
C SER A 611 12.71 -1.67 -12.30
N LYS A 612 11.54 -2.14 -11.87
CA LYS A 612 10.24 -1.86 -12.52
C LYS A 612 9.78 -0.39 -12.37
N GLY A 613 10.51 0.45 -11.64
CA GLY A 613 10.18 1.85 -11.39
C GLY A 613 10.76 2.83 -12.41
N SER A 614 10.33 4.10 -12.32
CA SER A 614 10.74 5.21 -13.21
C SER A 614 10.48 4.91 -14.68
N CYS A 615 9.21 4.60 -14.98
CA CYS A 615 8.75 4.23 -16.31
C CYS A 615 9.02 5.33 -17.34
N PRO A 616 9.51 4.98 -18.54
CA PRO A 616 9.55 5.94 -19.65
C PRO A 616 8.12 6.23 -20.15
N THR A 617 8.00 7.34 -20.87
CA THR A 617 6.74 7.78 -21.49
C THR A 617 7.01 8.21 -22.94
N ASP A 618 7.85 7.46 -23.65
CA ASP A 618 8.39 7.80 -24.97
C ASP A 618 7.84 6.90 -26.10
N GLY A 619 6.88 6.01 -25.76
CA GLY A 619 6.29 5.06 -26.69
C GLY A 619 7.17 3.84 -26.99
N SER A 620 8.22 3.62 -26.19
CA SER A 620 9.10 2.45 -26.34
C SER A 620 8.50 1.18 -25.72
N LEU A 621 9.10 0.02 -26.04
CA LEU A 621 8.75 -1.24 -25.40
C LEU A 621 9.15 -1.31 -23.91
N ASP A 622 9.91 -0.34 -23.43
CA ASP A 622 10.28 -0.21 -22.03
C ASP A 622 9.20 0.49 -21.18
N GLU A 623 8.14 1.07 -21.79
CA GLU A 623 6.95 1.50 -21.04
C GLU A 623 6.23 0.29 -20.43
N ASP A 624 5.43 0.51 -19.40
CA ASP A 624 4.54 -0.51 -18.87
C ASP A 624 3.48 -0.90 -19.92
N GLN A 625 3.52 -2.15 -20.36
CA GLN A 625 2.61 -2.69 -21.37
C GLN A 625 1.27 -3.17 -20.78
N GLY A 626 1.07 -3.04 -19.45
CA GLY A 626 -0.14 -3.48 -18.75
C GLY A 626 -0.30 -4.99 -18.69
N ASP A 627 0.79 -5.74 -18.80
CA ASP A 627 0.85 -7.20 -18.87
C ASP A 627 1.39 -7.85 -17.58
N TRP A 628 1.47 -7.07 -16.49
CA TRP A 628 2.01 -7.42 -15.17
C TRP A 628 3.54 -7.54 -15.11
N GLN A 629 4.26 -7.30 -16.18
CA GLN A 629 5.73 -7.30 -16.16
C GLN A 629 6.33 -5.95 -15.74
N GLY A 630 5.51 -4.89 -15.72
CA GLY A 630 5.91 -3.51 -15.44
C GLY A 630 6.87 -2.95 -16.49
N CYS A 631 7.31 -1.72 -16.27
CA CYS A 631 8.21 -1.07 -17.23
C CYS A 631 9.63 -1.66 -17.23
N TRP A 632 10.39 -1.36 -18.29
CA TRP A 632 11.75 -1.84 -18.56
C TRP A 632 11.86 -3.34 -18.84
N ASN A 633 10.74 -4.03 -19.11
CA ASN A 633 10.76 -5.47 -19.35
C ASN A 633 11.60 -5.83 -20.58
N ALA A 634 11.45 -5.11 -21.69
CA ALA A 634 12.24 -5.36 -22.90
C ALA A 634 13.75 -5.24 -22.65
N ARG A 635 14.18 -4.27 -21.84
CA ARG A 635 15.58 -4.10 -21.48
C ARG A 635 16.11 -5.19 -20.55
N ARG A 636 15.29 -5.66 -19.58
CA ARG A 636 15.65 -6.81 -18.73
C ARG A 636 15.74 -8.10 -19.51
N THR A 637 14.82 -8.32 -20.46
CA THR A 637 14.85 -9.48 -21.37
C THR A 637 16.11 -9.50 -22.22
N ALA A 638 16.45 -8.35 -22.83
CA ALA A 638 17.71 -8.22 -23.56
C ALA A 638 18.95 -8.47 -22.67
N ALA A 639 18.87 -8.15 -21.37
CA ALA A 639 19.97 -8.45 -20.43
C ALA A 639 20.11 -9.97 -20.19
N ALA A 640 19.00 -10.67 -20.04
CA ALA A 640 18.99 -12.13 -19.90
C ALA A 640 19.58 -12.80 -21.15
N GLU A 641 19.11 -12.43 -22.35
CA GLU A 641 19.65 -12.92 -23.64
C GLU A 641 21.15 -12.63 -23.81
N TYR A 642 21.59 -11.45 -23.40
CA TYR A 642 23.01 -11.11 -23.48
C TYR A 642 23.84 -11.94 -22.50
N MET A 643 23.38 -12.14 -21.28
CA MET A 643 24.11 -12.91 -20.26
C MET A 643 24.34 -14.35 -20.69
N GLU A 644 23.32 -15.01 -21.20
CA GLU A 644 23.43 -16.37 -21.76
C GLU A 644 24.55 -16.44 -22.83
N GLN A 645 24.47 -15.56 -23.84
CA GLN A 645 25.42 -15.54 -24.93
C GLN A 645 26.84 -15.18 -24.48
N TRP A 646 26.99 -14.24 -23.55
CA TRP A 646 28.30 -13.80 -23.06
C TRP A 646 28.98 -14.88 -22.21
N LEU A 647 28.26 -15.52 -21.30
CA LEU A 647 28.78 -16.58 -20.43
C LEU A 647 29.22 -17.80 -21.24
N ALA A 648 28.51 -18.14 -22.32
CA ALA A 648 28.92 -19.21 -23.28
C ALA A 648 30.28 -18.93 -23.94
N THR A 649 30.83 -17.71 -23.89
CA THR A 649 32.18 -17.38 -24.38
C THR A 649 33.30 -17.64 -23.39
N ASN A 650 33.01 -18.14 -22.19
CA ASN A 650 33.95 -18.32 -21.09
C ASN A 650 34.72 -17.02 -20.75
N PRO A 651 34.03 -15.94 -20.37
CA PRO A 651 34.61 -14.61 -20.30
C PRO A 651 35.72 -14.49 -19.26
N THR A 652 35.75 -15.32 -18.22
CA THR A 652 36.80 -15.39 -17.18
C THR A 652 38.10 -16.03 -17.69
N GLY A 653 38.04 -16.66 -18.87
CA GLY A 653 39.16 -17.42 -19.45
C GLY A 653 39.25 -18.86 -18.97
N VAL A 654 38.28 -19.31 -18.16
CA VAL A 654 38.11 -20.69 -17.70
C VAL A 654 36.96 -21.29 -18.46
N ALA A 655 37.16 -22.46 -19.04
CA ALA A 655 36.11 -23.22 -19.72
C ALA A 655 35.48 -24.17 -18.70
N ASP A 656 34.31 -23.80 -18.21
CA ASP A 656 33.58 -24.56 -17.23
C ASP A 656 32.10 -24.61 -17.63
N GLU A 657 31.47 -25.76 -17.43
CA GLU A 657 30.04 -25.99 -17.73
C GLU A 657 29.12 -25.65 -16.58
N ASP A 658 29.66 -25.53 -15.37
CA ASP A 658 28.91 -25.20 -14.14
C ASP A 658 28.78 -23.68 -13.98
N ILE A 659 27.66 -23.15 -14.44
CA ILE A 659 27.40 -21.72 -14.48
C ILE A 659 26.24 -21.35 -13.55
N VAL A 660 26.41 -20.28 -12.80
CA VAL A 660 25.38 -19.66 -11.95
C VAL A 660 25.12 -18.23 -12.42
N ILE A 661 23.88 -17.91 -12.74
CA ILE A 661 23.38 -16.54 -12.93
C ILE A 661 22.51 -16.24 -11.71
N MET A 662 22.98 -15.38 -10.83
CA MET A 662 22.22 -15.04 -9.60
C MET A 662 22.10 -13.55 -9.40
N GLY A 663 21.15 -13.16 -8.56
CA GLY A 663 20.94 -11.79 -8.14
C GLY A 663 19.49 -11.32 -8.31
N ASP A 664 19.30 -10.01 -8.13
CA ASP A 664 18.03 -9.33 -8.35
C ASP A 664 17.81 -9.07 -9.85
N LEU A 665 17.06 -9.94 -10.49
CA LEU A 665 16.73 -9.79 -11.92
C LEU A 665 15.56 -8.82 -12.15
N ASN A 666 14.95 -8.29 -11.08
CA ASN A 666 13.78 -7.40 -11.12
C ASN A 666 12.64 -7.94 -12.01
N ALA A 667 12.52 -9.24 -12.07
CA ALA A 667 11.54 -9.97 -12.87
C ALA A 667 11.01 -11.15 -12.04
N TYR A 668 9.69 -11.32 -12.00
CA TYR A 668 9.10 -12.49 -11.34
C TYR A 668 9.32 -13.75 -12.15
N ALA A 669 9.16 -14.91 -11.51
CA ALA A 669 9.59 -16.21 -12.03
C ALA A 669 9.01 -16.60 -13.42
N MET A 670 7.88 -16.03 -13.83
CA MET A 670 7.25 -16.30 -15.11
C MET A 670 7.37 -15.14 -16.11
N GLU A 671 8.12 -14.09 -15.81
CA GLU A 671 8.37 -12.97 -16.72
C GLU A 671 9.41 -13.30 -17.79
N ASP A 672 9.42 -12.50 -18.85
CA ASP A 672 10.26 -12.78 -20.01
C ASP A 672 11.75 -12.91 -19.70
N PRO A 673 12.39 -12.10 -18.84
CA PRO A 673 13.81 -12.27 -18.55
C PRO A 673 14.17 -13.62 -17.96
N VAL A 674 13.37 -14.12 -17.01
CA VAL A 674 13.60 -15.44 -16.40
C VAL A 674 13.28 -16.55 -17.39
N TYR A 675 12.21 -16.40 -18.18
CA TYR A 675 11.83 -17.34 -19.22
C TYR A 675 12.89 -17.50 -20.29
N GLU A 676 13.55 -16.41 -20.75
CA GLU A 676 14.63 -16.49 -21.74
C GLU A 676 15.83 -17.29 -21.21
N LEU A 677 16.21 -17.10 -19.93
CA LEU A 677 17.25 -17.94 -19.31
C LEU A 677 16.83 -19.41 -19.23
N GLU A 678 15.57 -19.69 -18.92
CA GLU A 678 15.05 -21.08 -18.94
C GLU A 678 15.07 -21.68 -20.35
N GLN A 679 14.74 -20.90 -21.40
CA GLN A 679 14.83 -21.36 -22.79
C GLN A 679 16.28 -21.59 -23.24
N ALA A 680 17.24 -20.88 -22.67
CA ALA A 680 18.67 -21.08 -22.88
C ALA A 680 19.23 -22.30 -22.13
N GLY A 681 18.40 -23.02 -21.35
CA GLY A 681 18.79 -24.21 -20.61
C GLY A 681 19.21 -24.00 -19.16
N TYR A 682 19.08 -22.78 -18.63
CA TYR A 682 19.28 -22.54 -17.20
C TYR A 682 18.04 -22.96 -16.40
N ILE A 683 18.25 -23.38 -15.18
CA ILE A 683 17.22 -23.92 -14.29
C ILE A 683 17.07 -23.01 -13.10
N ASN A 684 15.86 -22.51 -12.85
CA ASN A 684 15.50 -21.77 -11.65
C ASN A 684 15.38 -22.73 -10.47
N ILE A 685 16.38 -22.78 -9.61
CA ILE A 685 16.52 -23.79 -8.54
C ILE A 685 15.46 -23.61 -7.46
N ALA A 686 15.16 -22.37 -7.04
CA ALA A 686 14.11 -22.13 -6.04
C ALA A 686 12.75 -22.63 -6.54
N ARG A 687 12.40 -22.30 -7.78
CA ARG A 687 11.16 -22.78 -8.40
C ARG A 687 11.12 -24.29 -8.57
N GLN A 688 12.24 -24.91 -8.96
CA GLN A 688 12.33 -26.36 -9.17
C GLN A 688 12.15 -27.14 -7.88
N LEU A 689 12.82 -26.75 -6.80
CA LEU A 689 12.87 -27.53 -5.54
C LEU A 689 11.79 -27.11 -4.53
N LYS A 690 11.38 -25.84 -4.52
CA LYS A 690 10.37 -25.30 -3.56
C LYS A 690 9.03 -25.01 -4.22
N GLY A 691 8.96 -25.07 -5.56
CA GLY A 691 7.73 -24.88 -6.33
C GLY A 691 7.46 -23.43 -6.75
N SER A 692 6.35 -23.22 -7.45
CA SER A 692 6.00 -21.94 -8.06
C SER A 692 5.71 -20.82 -7.05
N LYS A 693 5.51 -21.15 -5.78
CA LYS A 693 5.22 -20.19 -4.69
C LYS A 693 6.46 -19.79 -3.89
N ALA A 694 7.67 -20.14 -4.31
CA ALA A 694 8.92 -19.60 -3.78
C ALA A 694 8.93 -18.06 -3.98
N TYR A 695 9.40 -17.28 -2.99
CA TYR A 695 9.40 -15.82 -3.05
C TYR A 695 10.56 -15.25 -2.23
N SER A 696 11.07 -14.10 -2.67
CA SER A 696 12.10 -13.32 -1.98
C SER A 696 11.63 -11.91 -1.62
N TYR A 697 10.47 -11.48 -2.15
CA TYR A 697 10.00 -10.10 -2.06
C TYR A 697 8.48 -10.03 -1.92
N VAL A 698 8.00 -8.98 -1.25
CA VAL A 698 6.57 -8.65 -1.15
C VAL A 698 6.34 -7.22 -1.59
N TYR A 699 5.48 -7.05 -2.59
CA TYR A 699 5.10 -5.73 -3.09
C TYR A 699 3.59 -5.57 -3.14
N THR A 700 3.06 -4.53 -2.48
CA THR A 700 1.62 -4.27 -2.37
C THR A 700 0.81 -5.48 -1.90
N GLY A 701 1.38 -6.26 -0.97
CA GLY A 701 0.76 -7.46 -0.40
C GLY A 701 0.80 -8.71 -1.28
N LEU A 702 1.51 -8.66 -2.39
CA LEU A 702 1.67 -9.79 -3.30
C LEU A 702 3.11 -10.32 -3.21
N ALA A 703 3.26 -11.60 -2.85
CA ALA A 703 4.55 -12.27 -2.76
C ALA A 703 5.05 -12.73 -4.15
N GLY A 704 6.34 -12.67 -4.39
CA GLY A 704 6.99 -13.16 -5.60
C GLY A 704 8.51 -13.09 -5.48
N SER A 705 9.22 -13.72 -6.37
CA SER A 705 10.69 -13.74 -6.38
C SER A 705 11.23 -12.78 -7.44
N LEU A 706 11.92 -11.73 -7.02
CA LEU A 706 12.71 -10.84 -7.89
C LEU A 706 14.16 -11.31 -7.95
N ASP A 707 14.60 -11.97 -6.88
CA ASP A 707 15.92 -12.58 -6.77
C ASP A 707 15.87 -14.02 -7.26
N HIS A 708 16.86 -14.42 -8.02
CA HIS A 708 16.93 -15.76 -8.61
C HIS A 708 18.33 -16.33 -8.50
N VAL A 709 18.41 -17.65 -8.45
CA VAL A 709 19.60 -18.45 -8.71
C VAL A 709 19.27 -19.41 -9.85
N MET A 710 19.78 -19.06 -11.03
CA MET A 710 19.61 -19.81 -12.28
C MET A 710 20.90 -20.56 -12.53
N VAL A 711 20.84 -21.88 -12.68
CA VAL A 711 22.04 -22.72 -12.85
C VAL A 711 22.01 -23.48 -14.16
N SER A 712 23.20 -23.80 -14.70
CA SER A 712 23.34 -24.71 -15.84
C SER A 712 22.82 -26.11 -15.51
N SER A 713 22.45 -26.89 -16.54
CA SER A 713 21.99 -28.26 -16.36
C SER A 713 23.04 -29.18 -15.71
N SER A 714 24.33 -28.94 -15.93
CA SER A 714 25.42 -29.69 -15.26
C SER A 714 25.40 -29.46 -13.76
N LEU A 715 25.31 -28.18 -13.35
CA LEU A 715 25.30 -27.81 -11.92
C LEU A 715 24.00 -28.21 -11.22
N ALA A 716 22.86 -28.18 -11.92
CA ALA A 716 21.55 -28.51 -11.34
C ALA A 716 21.51 -29.91 -10.71
N ASN A 717 22.26 -30.86 -11.26
CA ASN A 717 22.38 -32.20 -10.71
C ASN A 717 23.23 -32.31 -9.43
N LYS A 718 24.01 -31.26 -9.12
CA LYS A 718 24.82 -31.12 -7.92
C LYS A 718 24.11 -30.34 -6.83
N ILE A 719 22.98 -29.68 -7.12
CA ILE A 719 22.21 -28.94 -6.13
C ILE A 719 21.45 -29.91 -5.22
N ILE A 720 21.68 -29.79 -3.92
CA ILE A 720 21.02 -30.64 -2.90
C ILE A 720 19.78 -29.96 -2.35
N ASP A 721 19.88 -28.68 -1.98
CA ASP A 721 18.78 -27.92 -1.38
C ASP A 721 18.89 -26.42 -1.70
N VAL A 722 17.81 -25.71 -1.52
CA VAL A 722 17.72 -24.24 -1.66
C VAL A 722 16.71 -23.71 -0.67
N THR A 723 16.88 -22.49 -0.20
CA THR A 723 15.86 -21.80 0.59
C THR A 723 15.90 -20.29 0.33
N ASP A 724 14.71 -19.68 0.20
CA ASP A 724 14.51 -18.26 0.44
C ASP A 724 14.41 -18.09 1.96
N TRP A 725 15.38 -17.42 2.57
CA TRP A 725 15.37 -17.25 4.01
C TRP A 725 14.60 -16.01 4.39
N HIS A 726 13.33 -16.17 4.78
CA HIS A 726 12.36 -15.09 4.98
C HIS A 726 12.64 -14.27 6.25
N ILE A 727 13.68 -13.43 6.18
CA ILE A 727 14.08 -12.51 7.25
C ILE A 727 13.72 -11.05 6.96
N ASN A 728 13.35 -10.72 5.73
CA ASN A 728 13.18 -9.34 5.27
C ASN A 728 11.79 -9.05 4.69
N ALA A 729 11.39 -9.78 3.65
CA ALA A 729 10.18 -9.52 2.88
C ALA A 729 8.88 -9.59 3.71
N ASP A 730 8.86 -10.42 4.75
CA ASP A 730 7.71 -10.61 5.62
C ASP A 730 7.68 -9.68 6.84
N GLU A 731 8.79 -9.01 7.13
CA GLU A 731 8.90 -8.15 8.31
C GLU A 731 8.34 -6.75 8.05
N PRO A 732 7.70 -6.12 9.05
CA PRO A 732 7.32 -4.71 8.95
C PRO A 732 8.53 -3.82 8.64
N ARG A 733 8.33 -2.89 7.70
CA ARG A 733 9.38 -1.95 7.30
C ARG A 733 9.99 -1.17 8.48
N ALA A 734 9.18 -0.82 9.48
CA ALA A 734 9.63 -0.06 10.63
C ALA A 734 10.71 -0.73 11.49
N LEU A 735 10.93 -2.05 11.32
CA LEU A 735 11.97 -2.80 12.02
C LEU A 735 13.34 -2.74 11.32
N ASP A 736 13.47 -1.94 10.25
CA ASP A 736 14.72 -1.65 9.57
C ASP A 736 15.70 -0.82 10.43
N TYR A 737 16.80 -0.42 9.84
CA TYR A 737 17.84 0.37 10.50
C TYR A 737 17.51 1.85 10.65
N ASN A 738 16.58 2.40 9.83
CA ASN A 738 16.27 3.83 9.79
C ASN A 738 15.66 4.36 11.09
N GLU A 739 15.94 5.60 11.42
CA GLU A 739 15.45 6.27 12.64
C GLU A 739 14.35 7.30 12.35
N GLU A 740 14.13 7.67 11.07
CA GLU A 740 13.16 8.68 10.68
C GLU A 740 11.75 8.28 11.08
N PHE A 741 10.98 9.28 11.51
CA PHE A 741 9.60 9.15 11.93
C PHE A 741 9.36 8.25 13.13
N LYS A 742 10.41 7.88 13.87
CA LYS A 742 10.34 7.07 15.11
C LYS A 742 10.54 7.95 16.33
N THR A 743 9.80 7.68 17.40
CA THR A 743 10.09 8.29 18.71
C THR A 743 11.40 7.72 19.26
N PRO A 744 12.05 8.41 20.23
CA PRO A 744 13.29 7.87 20.85
C PRO A 744 13.10 6.48 21.48
N GLU A 745 11.90 6.16 21.94
CA GLU A 745 11.54 4.84 22.46
C GLU A 745 11.43 3.81 21.33
N GLN A 746 10.83 4.18 20.19
CA GLN A 746 10.71 3.32 19.02
C GLN A 746 12.04 3.07 18.34
N VAL A 747 12.95 4.07 18.27
CA VAL A 747 14.31 3.89 17.77
C VAL A 747 15.01 2.71 18.47
N ASN A 748 14.77 2.54 19.77
CA ASN A 748 15.36 1.43 20.54
C ASN A 748 14.52 0.15 20.48
N SER A 749 13.18 0.25 20.57
CA SER A 749 12.32 -0.95 20.65
C SER A 749 12.09 -1.64 19.31
N PHE A 750 12.17 -0.91 18.18
CA PHE A 750 12.03 -1.48 16.84
C PHE A 750 13.34 -2.04 16.28
N TYR A 751 14.48 -1.66 16.86
CA TYR A 751 15.77 -2.14 16.43
C TYR A 751 16.20 -3.41 17.16
N SER A 752 16.77 -4.34 16.40
CA SER A 752 17.60 -5.45 16.86
C SER A 752 18.74 -5.62 15.87
N SER A 753 19.94 -5.96 16.35
CA SER A 753 21.06 -6.32 15.49
C SER A 753 20.91 -7.72 14.83
N ALA A 754 19.86 -8.49 15.17
CA ALA A 754 19.56 -9.75 14.50
C ALA A 754 19.28 -9.55 13.01
N ALA A 755 19.33 -10.61 12.22
CA ALA A 755 19.23 -10.62 10.77
C ALA A 755 17.88 -10.09 10.22
N TYR A 756 16.82 -10.03 11.05
CA TYR A 756 15.47 -9.69 10.60
C TYR A 756 15.35 -8.23 10.19
N ARG A 757 14.80 -8.00 9.00
CA ARG A 757 14.70 -6.70 8.34
C ARG A 757 16.07 -6.03 8.17
N ALA A 758 17.05 -6.83 7.74
CA ALA A 758 18.36 -6.33 7.32
C ALA A 758 18.31 -5.67 5.92
N SER A 759 17.32 -6.07 5.12
CA SER A 759 17.03 -5.59 3.77
C SER A 759 15.50 -5.60 3.55
N ASP A 760 15.05 -5.36 2.32
CA ASP A 760 13.68 -5.58 1.86
C ASP A 760 13.54 -6.86 0.99
N HIS A 761 14.66 -7.43 0.53
CA HIS A 761 14.75 -8.70 -0.16
C HIS A 761 15.24 -9.82 0.76
N ASP A 762 14.63 -11.00 0.66
CA ASP A 762 15.11 -12.20 1.33
C ASP A 762 16.32 -12.78 0.61
N PRO A 763 17.38 -13.23 1.31
CA PRO A 763 18.47 -13.93 0.68
C PRO A 763 18.05 -15.33 0.23
N ILE A 764 18.56 -15.74 -0.94
CA ILE A 764 18.47 -17.11 -1.44
C ILE A 764 19.76 -17.84 -1.08
N VAL A 765 19.66 -19.00 -0.45
CA VAL A 765 20.81 -19.84 -0.08
C VAL A 765 20.67 -21.19 -0.73
N VAL A 766 21.72 -21.61 -1.43
CA VAL A 766 21.78 -22.86 -2.22
C VAL A 766 22.88 -23.75 -1.67
N GLU A 767 22.59 -25.03 -1.51
CA GLU A 767 23.50 -26.06 -1.06
C GLU A 767 23.88 -27.00 -2.20
N ILE A 768 25.18 -27.20 -2.40
CA ILE A 768 25.78 -27.92 -3.51
C ILE A 768 26.63 -29.06 -2.97
N ASP A 769 26.55 -30.23 -3.61
CA ASP A 769 27.52 -31.32 -3.48
C ASP A 769 28.56 -31.19 -4.61
N ALA A 770 29.63 -30.43 -4.35
CA ALA A 770 30.68 -30.18 -5.32
C ALA A 770 31.60 -31.42 -5.53
N ASP A 771 31.59 -32.37 -4.63
CA ASP A 771 32.30 -33.64 -4.74
C ASP A 771 31.57 -34.69 -5.60
N SER A 772 30.29 -34.41 -5.97
CA SER A 772 29.51 -35.37 -6.72
C SER A 772 30.17 -35.63 -8.08
N GLN A 773 30.90 -36.70 -8.16
CA GLN A 773 31.30 -37.24 -9.48
C GLN A 773 30.02 -37.45 -10.29
N GLN A 774 29.97 -36.98 -11.56
CA GLN A 774 28.85 -37.27 -12.46
C GLN A 774 28.38 -38.69 -12.28
N ASN A 775 27.07 -38.92 -12.28
CA ASN A 775 26.45 -40.23 -12.11
C ASN A 775 27.27 -41.37 -12.75
N GLN A 776 28.03 -42.13 -11.94
CA GLN A 776 28.83 -43.26 -12.41
C GLN A 776 27.91 -44.48 -12.55
N PRO A 777 28.17 -45.39 -13.46
CA PRO A 777 27.47 -46.66 -13.53
C PRO A 777 27.49 -47.37 -12.15
N GLY A 778 26.30 -47.73 -11.64
CA GLY A 778 26.07 -48.25 -10.31
C GLY A 778 25.42 -47.33 -9.31
N GLN A 779 25.08 -46.13 -9.67
CA GLN A 779 24.46 -45.14 -8.82
C GLN A 779 22.92 -45.26 -8.79
N THR A 780 22.32 -44.93 -7.63
CA THR A 780 20.87 -44.83 -7.44
C THR A 780 20.52 -43.52 -6.76
N VAL A 781 19.65 -42.73 -7.40
CA VAL A 781 19.11 -41.48 -6.87
C VAL A 781 17.68 -41.72 -6.40
N VAL A 782 17.30 -41.21 -5.24
CA VAL A 782 15.97 -41.39 -4.64
C VAL A 782 15.36 -40.02 -4.29
N TYR A 783 14.17 -39.75 -4.81
CA TYR A 783 13.36 -38.60 -4.48
C TYR A 783 12.15 -39.06 -3.66
N GLU A 784 12.05 -38.60 -2.42
CA GLU A 784 10.98 -39.00 -1.50
C GLU A 784 9.91 -37.90 -1.35
N ASN A 785 8.73 -38.31 -0.86
CA ASN A 785 7.62 -37.41 -0.51
C ASN A 785 7.07 -36.60 -1.68
N LEU A 786 7.20 -37.07 -2.90
CA LEU A 786 6.72 -36.40 -4.11
C LEU A 786 5.19 -36.30 -4.12
N SER A 787 4.69 -35.15 -4.53
CA SER A 787 3.25 -34.86 -4.61
C SER A 787 2.96 -33.97 -5.82
N GLY A 788 1.81 -34.18 -6.46
CA GLY A 788 1.42 -33.39 -7.61
C GLY A 788 -0.09 -33.40 -7.84
N ALA A 789 -0.60 -32.31 -8.40
CA ALA A 789 -2.00 -32.19 -8.76
C ALA A 789 -2.35 -32.98 -10.04
N ARG A 790 -3.63 -33.26 -10.24
CA ARG A 790 -4.11 -33.86 -11.47
C ARG A 790 -3.73 -32.99 -12.69
N ARG A 791 -3.10 -33.60 -13.69
CA ARG A 791 -2.58 -32.99 -14.91
C ARG A 791 -1.32 -32.13 -14.75
N SER A 792 -0.70 -32.12 -13.58
CA SER A 792 0.63 -31.52 -13.40
C SER A 792 1.71 -32.40 -13.98
N TRP A 793 2.83 -31.80 -14.34
CA TRP A 793 4.08 -32.44 -14.67
C TRP A 793 5.14 -32.08 -13.64
N THR A 794 6.01 -33.00 -13.28
CA THR A 794 7.20 -32.79 -12.48
C THR A 794 8.36 -33.51 -13.15
N ASP A 795 9.42 -32.78 -13.46
CA ASP A 795 10.51 -33.25 -14.32
C ASP A 795 11.80 -33.42 -13.53
N PHE A 796 12.55 -34.46 -13.82
CA PHE A 796 13.81 -34.83 -13.18
C PHE A 796 14.83 -35.07 -14.31
N PRO A 797 15.76 -34.15 -14.58
CA PRO A 797 16.83 -34.35 -15.52
C PRO A 797 17.84 -35.37 -14.98
N VAL A 798 18.36 -36.22 -15.86
CA VAL A 798 19.30 -37.32 -15.50
C VAL A 798 20.36 -37.39 -16.58
N ALA A 799 21.60 -37.08 -16.25
CA ALA A 799 22.73 -37.28 -17.15
C ALA A 799 23.18 -38.74 -17.12
N ILE A 800 23.22 -39.37 -18.26
CA ILE A 800 23.66 -40.77 -18.40
C ILE A 800 25.10 -40.82 -18.93
N PRO A 801 26.05 -41.35 -18.14
CA PRO A 801 27.46 -41.43 -18.53
C PRO A 801 27.73 -42.48 -19.61
N ASP A 802 28.90 -42.41 -20.22
CA ASP A 802 29.41 -43.43 -21.16
C ASP A 802 29.47 -44.83 -20.51
N ASN A 803 29.15 -45.86 -21.28
CA ASN A 803 29.18 -47.28 -20.87
C ASN A 803 28.16 -47.69 -19.81
N THR A 804 27.01 -46.99 -19.74
CA THR A 804 25.87 -47.38 -18.92
C THR A 804 25.14 -48.57 -19.55
N ASP A 805 24.99 -49.65 -18.77
CA ASP A 805 24.30 -50.87 -19.23
C ASP A 805 22.78 -50.75 -19.14
N SER A 806 22.26 -50.03 -18.11
CA SER A 806 20.83 -49.81 -17.98
C SER A 806 20.47 -48.55 -17.17
N LEU A 807 19.41 -47.89 -17.56
CA LEU A 807 18.68 -46.86 -16.80
C LEU A 807 17.35 -47.48 -16.34
N GLN A 808 17.19 -47.66 -15.02
CA GLN A 808 15.93 -48.12 -14.44
C GLN A 808 15.33 -47.04 -13.57
N VAL A 809 14.09 -46.66 -13.86
CA VAL A 809 13.33 -45.68 -13.12
C VAL A 809 12.10 -46.32 -12.51
N THR A 810 11.89 -46.14 -11.22
CA THR A 810 10.74 -46.71 -10.50
C THR A 810 10.06 -45.64 -9.68
N LEU A 811 8.73 -45.57 -9.73
CA LEU A 811 7.90 -44.76 -8.84
C LEU A 811 7.14 -45.73 -7.93
N THR A 812 7.12 -45.47 -6.64
CA THR A 812 6.47 -46.38 -5.66
C THR A 812 5.84 -45.61 -4.51
N GLY A 813 4.89 -46.23 -3.83
CA GLY A 813 4.32 -45.73 -2.57
C GLY A 813 3.37 -44.56 -2.69
N GLY A 814 3.06 -43.94 -1.54
CA GLY A 814 2.14 -42.82 -1.44
C GLY A 814 0.69 -43.14 -1.78
N SER A 815 -0.05 -42.13 -2.19
CA SER A 815 -1.46 -42.25 -2.61
C SER A 815 -1.70 -41.49 -3.92
N GLY A 816 -2.76 -41.84 -4.64
CA GLY A 816 -3.10 -41.17 -5.90
C GLY A 816 -2.67 -42.01 -7.12
N ASP A 817 -2.33 -41.33 -8.23
CA ASP A 817 -2.09 -42.00 -9.53
C ASP A 817 -1.22 -41.08 -10.42
N ALA A 818 0.10 -41.31 -10.39
CA ALA A 818 1.08 -40.61 -11.20
C ALA A 818 1.69 -41.54 -12.24
N ASP A 819 1.60 -41.18 -13.51
CA ASP A 819 2.21 -41.89 -14.66
C ASP A 819 3.69 -41.46 -14.78
N LEU A 820 4.56 -42.40 -15.15
CA LEU A 820 5.98 -42.17 -15.34
C LEU A 820 6.32 -42.11 -16.86
N TYR A 821 7.09 -41.10 -17.24
CA TYR A 821 7.59 -40.90 -18.60
C TYR A 821 9.10 -40.68 -18.60
N VAL A 822 9.82 -41.20 -19.60
CA VAL A 822 11.27 -41.04 -19.71
C VAL A 822 11.61 -40.80 -21.19
N MET A 823 12.46 -39.79 -21.46
CA MET A 823 12.85 -39.42 -22.83
C MET A 823 14.28 -38.89 -22.87
N PHE A 824 14.99 -39.18 -23.98
CA PHE A 824 16.31 -38.68 -24.29
C PHE A 824 16.26 -37.30 -24.96
N GLY A 825 17.09 -36.34 -24.47
CA GLY A 825 17.37 -35.07 -25.12
C GLY A 825 16.24 -34.04 -25.10
N ALA A 826 15.06 -34.37 -24.54
CA ALA A 826 13.94 -33.44 -24.41
C ALA A 826 12.96 -33.88 -23.31
N LEU A 827 12.16 -32.94 -22.79
CA LEU A 827 11.07 -33.25 -21.87
C LEU A 827 10.02 -34.12 -22.57
N PRO A 828 9.60 -35.25 -21.96
CA PRO A 828 8.55 -36.10 -22.51
C PRO A 828 7.18 -35.43 -22.44
N ASP A 829 6.30 -35.81 -23.33
CA ASP A 829 4.88 -35.51 -23.25
C ASP A 829 4.07 -36.81 -23.36
N ARG A 830 2.72 -36.73 -23.28
CA ARG A 830 1.84 -37.90 -23.34
C ARG A 830 1.89 -38.64 -24.69
N SER A 831 2.49 -38.04 -25.70
CA SER A 831 2.57 -38.56 -27.09
C SER A 831 4.00 -38.90 -27.51
N ASN A 832 4.99 -38.30 -26.86
CA ASN A 832 6.41 -38.37 -27.21
C ASN A 832 7.24 -38.75 -25.97
N PHE A 833 7.81 -39.97 -25.98
CA PHE A 833 8.58 -40.57 -24.89
C PHE A 833 9.34 -41.79 -25.41
N ASP A 834 10.45 -42.12 -24.80
CA ASP A 834 11.20 -43.35 -25.08
C ASP A 834 10.72 -44.50 -24.19
N CYS A 835 10.33 -44.21 -22.96
CA CYS A 835 9.68 -45.14 -22.04
C CYS A 835 8.51 -44.49 -21.31
N ARG A 836 7.44 -45.23 -21.11
CA ARG A 836 6.30 -44.83 -20.29
C ARG A 836 5.72 -45.98 -19.51
N SER A 837 5.40 -45.74 -18.24
CA SER A 837 4.62 -46.59 -17.36
C SER A 837 3.40 -45.83 -16.83
N TYR A 838 2.19 -46.46 -16.81
CA TYR A 838 0.90 -45.79 -16.51
C TYR A 838 -0.11 -46.76 -15.86
N ASN A 839 0.25 -47.33 -14.73
CA ASN A 839 -0.66 -48.13 -13.92
C ASN A 839 -1.72 -47.25 -13.25
N ASN A 840 -2.76 -47.83 -12.63
CA ASN A 840 -3.78 -47.05 -11.95
C ASN A 840 -3.37 -46.69 -10.46
N ASN A 841 -2.08 -46.50 -10.19
CA ASN A 841 -1.49 -46.17 -8.91
C ASN A 841 -0.06 -45.63 -9.14
N ASN A 842 0.71 -45.38 -8.09
CA ASN A 842 2.10 -44.90 -8.20
C ASN A 842 3.14 -46.05 -8.33
N GLU A 843 2.74 -47.26 -8.66
CA GLU A 843 3.70 -48.37 -8.84
C GLU A 843 4.09 -48.45 -10.35
N GLU A 844 5.09 -47.63 -10.72
CA GLU A 844 5.53 -47.46 -12.11
C GLU A 844 6.99 -47.90 -12.28
N VAL A 845 7.30 -48.43 -13.44
CA VAL A 845 8.68 -48.87 -13.78
C VAL A 845 8.97 -48.59 -15.26
N CYS A 846 10.07 -47.90 -15.53
CA CYS A 846 10.69 -47.81 -16.84
C CYS A 846 12.11 -48.37 -16.79
N THR A 847 12.49 -49.20 -17.76
CA THR A 847 13.85 -49.72 -17.89
C THR A 847 14.32 -49.57 -19.33
N ILE A 848 15.46 -48.89 -19.50
CA ILE A 848 16.11 -48.64 -20.78
C ILE A 848 17.46 -49.35 -20.72
N THR A 849 17.67 -50.33 -21.63
CA THR A 849 18.95 -51.06 -21.74
C THR A 849 19.85 -50.36 -22.76
N ASN A 850 21.13 -50.20 -22.42
CA ASN A 850 22.13 -49.45 -23.18
C ASN A 850 21.60 -48.06 -23.55
N PRO A 851 21.26 -47.23 -22.52
CA PRO A 851 20.76 -45.88 -22.80
C PRO A 851 21.87 -45.10 -23.53
N GLN A 852 21.42 -44.14 -24.38
CA GLN A 852 22.35 -43.23 -25.03
C GLN A 852 22.98 -42.30 -23.98
N THR A 853 24.28 -42.07 -24.11
CA THR A 853 25.01 -41.08 -23.27
C THR A 853 24.44 -39.68 -23.49
N GLY A 854 24.30 -38.93 -22.43
CA GLY A 854 23.79 -37.54 -22.43
C GLY A 854 22.53 -37.37 -21.59
N ASP A 855 21.83 -36.27 -21.84
CA ASP A 855 20.72 -35.83 -20.96
C ASP A 855 19.45 -36.61 -21.25
N TRP A 856 18.92 -37.21 -20.22
CA TRP A 856 17.61 -37.85 -20.17
C TRP A 856 16.68 -37.07 -19.24
N TYR A 857 15.40 -37.09 -19.54
CA TYR A 857 14.37 -36.49 -18.71
C TYR A 857 13.41 -37.55 -18.19
N VAL A 858 13.27 -37.63 -16.89
CA VAL A 858 12.29 -38.46 -16.20
C VAL A 858 11.17 -37.51 -15.73
N SER A 859 9.92 -37.77 -16.09
CA SER A 859 8.80 -36.91 -15.78
C SER A 859 7.64 -37.68 -15.17
N LEU A 860 7.06 -37.14 -14.11
CA LEU A 860 5.83 -37.63 -13.49
C LEU A 860 4.63 -36.81 -13.95
N TYR A 861 3.62 -37.51 -14.47
CA TYR A 861 2.35 -36.88 -14.86
C TYR A 861 1.25 -37.27 -13.87
N GLY A 862 0.66 -36.32 -13.14
CA GLY A 862 -0.47 -36.56 -12.27
C GLY A 862 -1.73 -36.97 -13.07
N PHE A 863 -1.98 -38.27 -13.24
CA PHE A 863 -3.25 -38.72 -13.81
C PHE A 863 -4.43 -38.43 -12.85
N LYS A 864 -4.18 -38.53 -11.53
CA LYS A 864 -4.97 -37.99 -10.43
C LYS A 864 -4.01 -37.27 -9.47
N ASP A 865 -4.57 -36.52 -8.52
CA ASP A 865 -3.75 -35.99 -7.43
C ASP A 865 -3.01 -37.12 -6.74
N TYR A 866 -1.69 -36.97 -6.51
CA TYR A 866 -0.85 -37.96 -5.84
C TYR A 866 -0.03 -37.30 -4.73
N SER A 867 0.36 -38.06 -3.71
CA SER A 867 1.16 -37.56 -2.60
C SER A 867 1.99 -38.66 -1.95
N ASN A 868 3.13 -38.24 -1.37
CA ASN A 868 4.10 -39.11 -0.66
C ASN A 868 4.60 -40.29 -1.54
N ALA A 869 4.76 -40.08 -2.83
CA ALA A 869 5.37 -41.07 -3.72
C ALA A 869 6.90 -40.96 -3.66
N THR A 870 7.59 -42.07 -3.94
CA THR A 870 9.06 -42.15 -4.00
C THR A 870 9.48 -42.53 -5.41
N LEU A 871 10.28 -41.65 -6.06
CA LEU A 871 10.91 -41.90 -7.35
C LEU A 871 12.34 -42.37 -7.11
N THR A 872 12.71 -43.54 -7.70
CA THR A 872 14.06 -44.05 -7.66
C THR A 872 14.60 -44.19 -9.07
N ILE A 873 15.75 -43.58 -9.33
CA ILE A 873 16.45 -43.64 -10.62
C ILE A 873 17.77 -44.42 -10.41
N SER A 874 17.95 -45.53 -11.06
CA SER A 874 19.12 -46.38 -10.97
C SER A 874 19.84 -46.47 -12.31
N ILE A 875 21.11 -46.09 -12.33
CA ILE A 875 22.01 -46.11 -13.49
C ILE A 875 22.99 -47.28 -13.25
N GLN A 876 23.01 -48.27 -14.14
CA GLN A 876 23.82 -49.48 -13.95
C GLN A 876 24.75 -49.73 -15.12
#